data_1749ea9d2534202c7bf604949672d2bc
#
_entry.id   1749ea9d2534202c7bf604949672d2bc
#
_cell.length_a   1.000
_cell.length_b   1.000
_cell.length_c   1.000
_cell.angle_alpha   90.00
_cell.angle_beta   90.00
_cell.angle_gamma   90.00
#
_symmetry.space_group_name_H-M   'P 1'
#
loop_
_entity.id
_entity.type
_entity.pdbx_description
1 polymer ?
#
loop_
_entity_poly.entity_id
_entity_poly.type
_entity_poly.pdbx_seq_one_letter_code
_entity_poly.pdbx_strand_id
1 'polypeptide(L)'
;MNSMNYGEIFCILQFQEEKWHMAFSFSYIKQTLFLHIGNDMLHRLSLKKIFPLLLIPALLLSVFLLFSSGKDQKRFDAFSKEMFEKEMTANTLNMHYTVAVPENYGISEYTPVLSCYSQASEEEARRDLDRYLAVLSSVSPEKLDEDSAYACLLLSRSLSLSRKGYDFPYYAEPLSPSSGMQSELPILLAEYTFRDKRDVEDYLSLLSQTGAYFSSLLTYETEKKEAGFPQADASLLKVAEQCNTILSEEALADGSHFLQTTFEERVAALASAGILSDEEAVRYIKENNELLSTVMLPAYRNLSTGLAGLVTERETIPTGLYYLPQGTGYYTWLFEKNTGSSLSMAEVKALLYTRFETSYREMQNLLKERDNAAVLWLSARKENAFPLKDADAMLADLQKRMQEDFPVFPSTKVSSLFGSSAALPGAAVKTVSPALEDYCAPAFYLTPPLDDTENNVIYINEKSTPKGLELYTTLAHEGYPGHLYQSVYSTRYRQPSDTAPVHRLLWYGGYQEGWAVYVEMKGYDYAAELYTENGAEDLAYGCRIEKANREMQLCLSALLDFSIHYEGASLEQVAHVLSSLGISDAVTARNVYEYIAEEPANYMKYYIGYLEILRLQDAARELWQEEYSDLRFHKFFLENGPADFTTLRELLFR
;
A
#
# COMPACT_ATOMS: atom_id res chain seq x y z
N MET A 1 31.40 -4.07 15.54
CA MET A 1 31.26 -5.36 14.88
C MET A 1 32.15 -6.36 15.56
N ASN A 2 31.71 -6.94 16.66
CA ASN A 2 32.44 -7.97 17.39
C ASN A 2 31.58 -9.24 17.38
N SER A 3 32.26 -10.32 17.08
CA SER A 3 31.83 -11.71 16.99
C SER A 3 30.75 -12.09 18.02
N MET A 4 29.52 -12.24 17.58
CA MET A 4 28.46 -12.92 18.34
C MET A 4 28.77 -14.41 18.40
N ASN A 5 28.81 -14.93 19.60
CA ASN A 5 29.08 -16.33 19.89
C ASN A 5 27.78 -17.13 19.69
N TYR A 6 27.71 -17.89 18.61
CA TYR A 6 26.51 -18.60 18.14
C TYR A 6 26.08 -19.80 19.01
N GLY A 7 26.76 -20.03 20.14
CA GLY A 7 26.41 -21.10 21.08
C GLY A 7 25.27 -20.80 22.04
N GLU A 8 24.85 -19.55 22.19
CA GLU A 8 23.82 -19.14 23.18
C GLU A 8 22.39 -19.03 22.61
N ILE A 9 22.18 -19.20 21.32
CA ILE A 9 20.84 -19.17 20.68
C ILE A 9 20.02 -20.44 20.99
N PHE A 10 20.64 -21.46 21.61
CA PHE A 10 20.06 -22.79 21.79
C PHE A 10 19.43 -23.09 23.16
N CYS A 11 19.44 -22.19 24.10
CA CYS A 11 18.79 -22.43 25.39
C CYS A 11 17.67 -21.43 25.67
N ILE A 12 16.56 -22.00 26.11
CA ILE A 12 15.38 -21.38 26.73
C ILE A 12 14.19 -21.17 25.80
N LEU A 13 13.33 -22.19 25.79
CA LEU A 13 11.90 -22.09 25.96
C LEU A 13 11.36 -23.49 26.34
N GLN A 14 11.44 -23.82 27.63
CA GLN A 14 10.53 -24.79 28.22
C GLN A 14 9.25 -24.04 28.58
N PHE A 15 8.23 -24.15 27.76
CA PHE A 15 6.86 -23.83 28.15
C PHE A 15 6.20 -25.11 28.66
N GLN A 16 5.74 -25.04 29.90
CA GLN A 16 4.90 -26.07 30.50
C GLN A 16 3.57 -26.16 29.74
N GLU A 17 3.24 -27.40 29.37
CA GLU A 17 1.94 -27.78 28.83
C GLU A 17 0.87 -27.56 29.91
N GLU A 18 -0.03 -26.60 29.76
CA GLU A 18 -1.36 -26.65 30.34
C GLU A 18 -2.40 -26.88 29.26
N LYS A 19 -3.10 -28.00 29.41
CA LYS A 19 -4.14 -28.48 28.53
C LYS A 19 -5.36 -27.59 28.57
N TRP A 20 -5.80 -27.09 27.42
CA TRP A 20 -7.16 -26.65 27.23
C TRP A 20 -7.86 -27.51 26.19
N HIS A 21 -8.65 -28.47 26.68
CA HIS A 21 -9.69 -29.13 25.90
C HIS A 21 -10.96 -28.29 25.96
N MET A 22 -11.44 -27.80 24.84
CA MET A 22 -12.85 -27.47 24.67
C MET A 22 -13.38 -28.04 23.36
N ALA A 23 -14.27 -29.03 23.54
CA ALA A 23 -15.02 -29.65 22.48
C ALA A 23 -16.13 -28.71 22.00
N PHE A 24 -16.24 -28.51 20.69
CA PHE A 24 -17.46 -27.97 20.10
C PHE A 24 -18.24 -29.07 19.40
N SER A 25 -19.43 -29.28 19.94
CA SER A 25 -20.47 -30.18 19.41
C SER A 25 -21.25 -29.46 18.32
N PHE A 26 -21.27 -30.03 17.12
CA PHE A 26 -22.19 -29.63 16.05
C PHE A 26 -23.55 -30.29 16.29
N SER A 27 -24.59 -29.45 16.37
CA SER A 27 -25.97 -29.94 16.31
C SER A 27 -26.66 -29.42 15.05
N TYR A 28 -27.06 -30.38 14.25
CA TYR A 28 -27.88 -30.25 13.04
C TYR A 28 -29.32 -29.82 13.39
N ILE A 29 -29.88 -28.89 12.64
CA ILE A 29 -31.32 -28.79 12.46
C ILE A 29 -31.63 -28.63 10.96
N LYS A 30 -32.05 -29.77 10.39
CA LYS A 30 -32.86 -29.80 9.17
C LYS A 30 -34.31 -29.61 9.56
N GLN A 31 -34.97 -28.62 8.99
CA GLN A 31 -36.44 -28.66 8.93
C GLN A 31 -36.92 -28.44 7.51
N THR A 32 -37.47 -29.53 6.99
CA THR A 32 -38.20 -29.66 5.74
C THR A 32 -39.61 -29.05 5.93
N LEU A 33 -39.99 -28.12 5.09
CA LEU A 33 -41.39 -27.72 4.98
C LEU A 33 -41.91 -28.08 3.58
N PHE A 34 -42.66 -29.20 3.53
CA PHE A 34 -43.49 -29.54 2.39
C PHE A 34 -44.82 -28.80 2.50
N LEU A 35 -45.13 -27.99 1.52
CA LEU A 35 -46.52 -27.52 1.31
C LEU A 35 -47.14 -28.26 0.13
N HIS A 36 -48.09 -29.11 0.47
CA HIS A 36 -49.03 -29.69 -0.45
C HIS A 36 -50.02 -28.59 -0.90
N ILE A 37 -50.05 -28.31 -2.19
CA ILE A 37 -51.17 -27.61 -2.81
C ILE A 37 -51.71 -28.50 -3.92
N GLY A 38 -52.99 -28.84 -3.77
CA GLY A 38 -53.68 -29.85 -4.54
C GLY A 38 -53.84 -29.53 -6.04
N ASN A 39 -53.64 -30.58 -6.81
CA ASN A 39 -54.02 -30.68 -8.21
C ASN A 39 -55.54 -30.78 -8.32
N ASP A 40 -56.23 -29.67 -8.64
CA ASP A 40 -57.60 -29.75 -9.24
C ASP A 40 -58.12 -28.39 -9.67
N MET A 41 -57.44 -27.71 -10.61
CA MET A 41 -58.11 -26.61 -11.38
C MET A 41 -57.33 -26.10 -12.62
N LEU A 42 -56.70 -26.99 -13.37
CA LEU A 42 -55.96 -26.64 -14.60
C LEU A 42 -56.41 -27.39 -15.85
N HIS A 43 -57.72 -27.69 -15.99
CA HIS A 43 -58.26 -28.20 -17.22
C HIS A 43 -59.50 -27.41 -17.63
N ARG A 44 -59.31 -26.28 -18.28
CA ARG A 44 -60.19 -25.65 -19.29
C ARG A 44 -59.88 -24.15 -19.50
N LEU A 45 -58.65 -23.82 -19.89
CA LEU A 45 -58.39 -22.54 -20.56
C LEU A 45 -57.34 -22.75 -21.67
N SER A 46 -57.78 -22.49 -22.90
CA SER A 46 -56.96 -22.66 -24.10
C SER A 46 -55.70 -21.74 -23.98
N LEU A 47 -54.50 -22.33 -23.90
CA LEU A 47 -53.19 -21.67 -23.85
C LEU A 47 -53.01 -20.56 -24.95
N LYS A 48 -53.70 -20.66 -26.08
CA LYS A 48 -53.63 -19.68 -27.17
C LYS A 48 -54.29 -18.34 -26.88
N LYS A 49 -55.12 -18.21 -25.84
CA LYS A 49 -55.77 -16.96 -25.46
C LYS A 49 -55.12 -16.27 -24.25
N ILE A 50 -54.29 -16.97 -23.49
CA ILE A 50 -53.60 -16.44 -22.29
C ILE A 50 -52.22 -15.93 -22.66
N PHE A 51 -51.58 -16.48 -23.70
CA PHE A 51 -50.22 -16.11 -24.14
C PHE A 51 -50.06 -14.62 -24.48
N PRO A 52 -50.96 -13.95 -25.25
CA PRO A 52 -50.85 -12.52 -25.50
C PRO A 52 -51.18 -11.65 -24.27
N LEU A 53 -51.96 -12.16 -23.30
CA LEU A 53 -52.35 -11.39 -22.10
C LEU A 53 -51.20 -11.37 -21.04
N LEU A 54 -50.32 -12.35 -21.07
CA LEU A 54 -49.12 -12.40 -20.22
C LEU A 54 -47.87 -11.77 -20.87
N LEU A 55 -47.84 -11.70 -22.23
CA LEU A 55 -46.75 -11.07 -22.97
C LEU A 55 -46.74 -9.55 -22.82
N ILE A 56 -47.90 -8.89 -22.76
CA ILE A 56 -47.98 -7.43 -22.61
C ILE A 56 -47.46 -6.97 -21.24
N PRO A 57 -47.89 -7.57 -20.09
CA PRO A 57 -47.31 -7.23 -18.79
C PRO A 57 -45.82 -7.56 -18.69
N ALA A 58 -45.38 -8.71 -19.28
CA ALA A 58 -43.95 -9.07 -19.29
C ALA A 58 -43.14 -8.11 -20.17
N LEU A 59 -43.68 -7.67 -21.31
CA LEU A 59 -43.03 -6.66 -22.16
C LEU A 59 -43.02 -5.28 -21.48
N LEU A 60 -44.09 -4.89 -20.83
CA LEU A 60 -44.14 -3.65 -20.04
C LEU A 60 -43.24 -3.68 -18.84
N LEU A 61 -43.12 -4.83 -18.18
CA LEU A 61 -42.18 -5.04 -17.08
C LEU A 61 -40.73 -5.01 -17.57
N SER A 62 -40.42 -5.66 -18.71
CA SER A 62 -39.07 -5.60 -19.29
C SER A 62 -38.70 -4.20 -19.79
N VAL A 63 -39.64 -3.46 -20.40
CA VAL A 63 -39.43 -2.08 -20.78
C VAL A 63 -39.26 -1.19 -19.54
N PHE A 64 -40.06 -1.38 -18.50
CA PHE A 64 -39.93 -0.66 -17.23
C PHE A 64 -38.58 -0.97 -16.54
N LEU A 65 -38.14 -2.22 -16.54
CA LEU A 65 -36.84 -2.63 -16.01
C LEU A 65 -35.68 -2.02 -16.82
N LEU A 66 -35.79 -1.98 -18.15
CA LEU A 66 -34.81 -1.34 -19.03
C LEU A 66 -34.73 0.18 -18.80
N PHE A 67 -35.90 0.86 -18.66
CA PHE A 67 -35.90 2.29 -18.33
C PHE A 67 -35.42 2.58 -16.91
N SER A 68 -35.63 1.68 -15.95
CA SER A 68 -35.16 1.80 -14.59
C SER A 68 -33.64 1.55 -14.50
N SER A 69 -33.12 0.54 -15.21
CA SER A 69 -31.70 0.23 -15.29
C SER A 69 -30.88 1.39 -15.90
N GLY A 70 -31.33 1.94 -17.02
CA GLY A 70 -30.67 3.09 -17.63
C GLY A 70 -30.68 4.38 -16.77
N LYS A 71 -31.54 4.48 -15.76
CA LYS A 71 -31.59 5.61 -14.84
C LYS A 71 -30.56 5.46 -13.70
N ASP A 72 -30.42 4.26 -13.15
CA ASP A 72 -29.46 3.98 -12.09
C ASP A 72 -28.02 4.05 -12.65
N GLN A 73 -27.80 3.50 -13.86
CA GLN A 73 -26.51 3.61 -14.56
C GLN A 73 -26.10 5.07 -14.75
N LYS A 74 -26.94 5.90 -15.36
CA LYS A 74 -26.64 7.33 -15.56
C LYS A 74 -26.36 8.08 -14.25
N ARG A 75 -27.04 7.69 -13.17
CA ARG A 75 -26.83 8.28 -11.85
C ARG A 75 -25.46 7.91 -11.29
N PHE A 76 -25.08 6.64 -11.43
CA PHE A 76 -23.76 6.15 -10.99
C PHE A 76 -22.64 6.77 -11.82
N ASP A 77 -22.79 6.84 -13.16
CA ASP A 77 -21.79 7.44 -14.05
C ASP A 77 -21.55 8.93 -13.71
N ALA A 78 -22.63 9.69 -13.50
CA ALA A 78 -22.53 11.10 -13.12
C ALA A 78 -21.86 11.27 -11.75
N PHE A 79 -22.20 10.42 -10.79
CA PHE A 79 -21.61 10.40 -9.46
C PHE A 79 -20.12 10.04 -9.51
N SER A 80 -19.77 8.97 -10.24
CA SER A 80 -18.38 8.50 -10.40
C SER A 80 -17.48 9.58 -11.00
N LYS A 81 -17.98 10.27 -12.05
CA LYS A 81 -17.27 11.38 -12.66
C LYS A 81 -17.09 12.56 -11.71
N GLU A 82 -18.17 12.99 -11.04
CA GLU A 82 -18.12 14.10 -10.08
C GLU A 82 -17.15 13.81 -8.93
N MET A 83 -17.20 12.60 -8.35
CA MET A 83 -16.32 12.20 -7.28
C MET A 83 -14.85 12.19 -7.74
N PHE A 84 -14.57 11.59 -8.90
CA PHE A 84 -13.22 11.55 -9.44
C PHE A 84 -12.65 12.95 -9.68
N GLU A 85 -13.40 13.82 -10.35
CA GLU A 85 -13.01 15.21 -10.63
C GLU A 85 -12.73 15.96 -9.31
N LYS A 86 -13.62 15.82 -8.32
CA LYS A 86 -13.46 16.48 -7.02
C LYS A 86 -12.22 16.00 -6.26
N GLU A 87 -12.00 14.68 -6.19
CA GLU A 87 -10.83 14.10 -5.50
C GLU A 87 -9.51 14.51 -6.18
N MET A 88 -9.49 14.55 -7.52
CA MET A 88 -8.30 14.98 -8.27
C MET A 88 -8.00 16.47 -8.08
N THR A 89 -9.01 17.33 -8.20
CA THR A 89 -8.81 18.77 -8.12
C THR A 89 -8.63 19.29 -6.68
N ALA A 90 -8.96 18.47 -5.67
CA ALA A 90 -8.75 18.83 -4.27
C ALA A 90 -7.27 18.95 -3.88
N ASN A 91 -6.37 18.20 -4.52
CA ASN A 91 -4.93 18.25 -4.27
C ASN A 91 -4.15 18.00 -5.57
N THR A 92 -3.49 19.04 -6.08
CA THR A 92 -2.78 18.97 -7.36
C THR A 92 -1.57 18.04 -7.32
N LEU A 93 -0.91 17.89 -6.17
CA LEU A 93 0.18 16.94 -6.01
C LEU A 93 -0.32 15.50 -6.20
N ASN A 94 -1.43 15.14 -5.54
CA ASN A 94 -2.06 13.83 -5.74
C ASN A 94 -2.55 13.62 -7.17
N MET A 95 -3.15 14.65 -7.78
CA MET A 95 -3.58 14.59 -9.18
C MET A 95 -2.41 14.28 -10.11
N HIS A 96 -1.29 14.97 -9.94
CA HIS A 96 -0.09 14.81 -10.77
C HIS A 96 0.44 13.37 -10.79
N TYR A 97 0.43 12.70 -9.62
CA TYR A 97 0.87 11.31 -9.49
C TYR A 97 -0.21 10.29 -9.87
N THR A 98 -1.48 10.71 -9.91
CA THR A 98 -2.59 9.83 -10.26
C THR A 98 -2.90 9.81 -11.76
N VAL A 99 -2.78 10.96 -12.45
CA VAL A 99 -3.09 11.09 -13.87
C VAL A 99 -2.03 11.91 -14.60
N ALA A 100 -1.54 11.40 -15.73
CA ALA A 100 -0.54 12.11 -16.53
C ALA A 100 -1.17 13.20 -17.40
N VAL A 101 -2.40 12.98 -17.88
CA VAL A 101 -3.14 13.89 -18.75
C VAL A 101 -4.55 14.08 -18.18
N PRO A 102 -4.75 15.08 -17.28
CA PRO A 102 -6.05 15.31 -16.63
C PRO A 102 -7.21 15.49 -17.60
N GLU A 103 -6.95 16.04 -18.79
CA GLU A 103 -7.95 16.23 -19.85
C GLU A 103 -8.59 14.93 -20.32
N ASN A 104 -7.88 13.80 -20.26
CA ASN A 104 -8.42 12.48 -20.59
C ASN A 104 -9.58 12.08 -19.67
N TYR A 105 -9.65 12.70 -18.48
CA TYR A 105 -10.65 12.48 -17.46
C TYR A 105 -11.65 13.63 -17.35
N GLY A 106 -11.60 14.60 -18.28
CA GLY A 106 -12.48 15.76 -18.33
C GLY A 106 -12.08 16.91 -17.42
N ILE A 107 -10.87 16.87 -16.85
CA ILE A 107 -10.30 17.92 -15.99
C ILE A 107 -9.44 18.83 -16.86
N SER A 108 -10.03 19.88 -17.43
CA SER A 108 -9.33 20.81 -18.34
C SER A 108 -8.87 22.08 -17.65
N GLU A 109 -9.58 22.49 -16.60
CA GLU A 109 -9.27 23.71 -15.85
C GLU A 109 -9.31 23.41 -14.34
N TYR A 110 -8.29 23.80 -13.62
CA TYR A 110 -8.19 23.72 -12.16
C TYR A 110 -7.23 24.79 -11.64
N THR A 111 -7.32 25.06 -10.36
CA THR A 111 -6.35 25.92 -9.67
C THR A 111 -5.42 25.03 -8.86
N PRO A 112 -4.09 25.15 -9.00
CA PRO A 112 -3.16 24.35 -8.23
C PRO A 112 -3.34 24.55 -6.72
N VAL A 113 -3.52 23.46 -5.98
CA VAL A 113 -3.78 23.45 -4.54
C VAL A 113 -2.91 22.43 -3.84
N LEU A 114 -2.24 22.85 -2.77
CA LEU A 114 -1.66 21.99 -1.74
C LEU A 114 -2.60 22.05 -0.52
N SER A 115 -3.38 20.97 -0.32
CA SER A 115 -4.48 20.95 0.67
C SER A 115 -3.99 21.10 2.10
N CYS A 116 -4.42 22.15 2.78
CA CYS A 116 -4.11 22.41 4.18
C CYS A 116 -5.01 21.60 5.14
N TYR A 117 -4.46 21.22 6.27
CA TYR A 117 -5.23 20.66 7.39
C TYR A 117 -6.02 21.78 8.07
N SER A 118 -7.33 21.58 8.21
CA SER A 118 -8.19 22.48 8.98
C SER A 118 -9.49 21.79 9.37
N GLN A 119 -10.11 22.25 10.46
CA GLN A 119 -11.43 21.77 10.86
C GLN A 119 -12.46 21.98 9.75
N ALA A 120 -12.38 23.08 9.01
CA ALA A 120 -13.30 23.37 7.90
C ALA A 120 -13.16 22.37 6.76
N SER A 121 -11.93 22.00 6.37
CA SER A 121 -11.68 20.99 5.33
C SER A 121 -12.11 19.59 5.77
N GLU A 122 -11.91 19.24 7.05
CA GLU A 122 -12.39 17.98 7.61
C GLU A 122 -13.93 17.88 7.62
N GLU A 123 -14.61 18.95 8.03
CA GLU A 123 -16.07 19.01 7.99
C GLU A 123 -16.62 18.96 6.56
N GLU A 124 -15.94 19.56 5.59
CA GLU A 124 -16.31 19.45 4.17
C GLU A 124 -16.15 18.01 3.68
N ALA A 125 -15.00 17.40 3.92
CA ALA A 125 -14.73 16.00 3.54
C ALA A 125 -15.77 15.04 4.14
N ARG A 126 -16.16 15.26 5.40
CA ARG A 126 -17.21 14.49 6.07
C ARG A 126 -18.57 14.65 5.40
N ARG A 127 -18.97 15.89 5.03
CA ARG A 127 -20.22 16.14 4.31
C ARG A 127 -20.23 15.47 2.93
N ASP A 128 -19.12 15.52 2.21
CA ASP A 128 -18.99 14.86 0.92
C ASP A 128 -19.10 13.36 1.06
N LEU A 129 -18.43 12.78 2.04
CA LEU A 129 -18.50 11.34 2.31
C LEU A 129 -19.94 10.89 2.63
N ASP A 130 -20.67 11.62 3.48
CA ASP A 130 -22.08 11.33 3.77
C ASP A 130 -22.95 11.45 2.51
N ARG A 131 -22.67 12.42 1.64
CA ARG A 131 -23.34 12.60 0.34
C ARG A 131 -23.03 11.45 -0.62
N TYR A 132 -21.78 11.03 -0.72
CA TYR A 132 -21.37 9.91 -1.57
C TYR A 132 -22.06 8.61 -1.14
N LEU A 133 -22.07 8.31 0.15
CA LEU A 133 -22.77 7.15 0.69
C LEU A 133 -24.29 7.19 0.43
N ALA A 134 -24.90 8.38 0.50
CA ALA A 134 -26.32 8.55 0.17
C ALA A 134 -26.61 8.27 -1.32
N VAL A 135 -25.73 8.68 -2.23
CA VAL A 135 -25.85 8.37 -3.65
C VAL A 135 -25.72 6.87 -3.90
N LEU A 136 -24.67 6.24 -3.36
CA LEU A 136 -24.42 4.80 -3.51
C LEU A 136 -25.59 3.97 -2.99
N SER A 137 -26.16 4.32 -1.82
CA SER A 137 -27.33 3.62 -1.26
C SER A 137 -28.62 3.80 -2.08
N SER A 138 -28.68 4.79 -2.97
CA SER A 138 -29.84 5.08 -3.84
C SER A 138 -29.78 4.37 -5.20
N VAL A 139 -28.67 3.70 -5.51
CA VAL A 139 -28.43 2.96 -6.75
C VAL A 139 -28.59 1.46 -6.47
N SER A 140 -29.26 0.75 -7.38
CA SER A 140 -29.38 -0.72 -7.32
C SER A 140 -28.25 -1.38 -8.12
N PRO A 141 -27.28 -2.05 -7.49
CA PRO A 141 -26.13 -2.62 -8.19
C PRO A 141 -26.50 -3.60 -9.31
N GLU A 142 -27.59 -4.34 -9.15
CA GLU A 142 -28.11 -5.29 -10.16
C GLU A 142 -28.65 -4.65 -11.43
N LYS A 143 -28.76 -3.31 -11.46
CA LYS A 143 -29.16 -2.52 -12.63
C LYS A 143 -28.01 -1.80 -13.30
N LEU A 144 -26.80 -1.96 -12.77
CA LEU A 144 -25.58 -1.44 -13.35
C LEU A 144 -24.95 -2.47 -14.29
N ASP A 145 -24.09 -2.02 -15.18
CA ASP A 145 -23.15 -2.93 -15.84
C ASP A 145 -22.17 -3.54 -14.83
N GLU A 146 -21.45 -4.56 -15.25
CA GLU A 146 -20.60 -5.36 -14.37
C GLU A 146 -19.49 -4.50 -13.71
N ASP A 147 -18.83 -3.63 -14.48
CA ASP A 147 -17.75 -2.78 -13.97
C ASP A 147 -18.29 -1.71 -13.00
N SER A 148 -19.41 -1.09 -13.33
CA SER A 148 -20.08 -0.11 -12.45
C SER A 148 -20.61 -0.76 -11.18
N ALA A 149 -21.18 -1.97 -11.26
CA ALA A 149 -21.64 -2.73 -10.10
C ALA A 149 -20.46 -3.10 -9.17
N TYR A 150 -19.34 -3.49 -9.74
CA TYR A 150 -18.11 -3.77 -8.99
C TYR A 150 -17.55 -2.50 -8.32
N ALA A 151 -17.44 -1.40 -9.05
CA ALA A 151 -17.01 -0.11 -8.51
C ALA A 151 -17.94 0.37 -7.38
N CYS A 152 -19.26 0.23 -7.56
CA CYS A 152 -20.26 0.56 -6.54
C CYS A 152 -20.07 -0.25 -5.25
N LEU A 153 -19.75 -1.54 -5.35
CA LEU A 153 -19.47 -2.42 -4.21
C LEU A 153 -18.22 -1.94 -3.45
N LEU A 154 -17.11 -1.74 -4.17
CA LEU A 154 -15.84 -1.29 -3.57
C LEU A 154 -15.98 0.07 -2.88
N LEU A 155 -16.58 1.03 -3.57
CA LEU A 155 -16.83 2.37 -3.02
C LEU A 155 -17.73 2.31 -1.78
N SER A 156 -18.82 1.54 -1.82
CA SER A 156 -19.72 1.42 -0.68
C SER A 156 -19.03 0.87 0.57
N ARG A 157 -18.15 -0.11 0.41
CA ARG A 157 -17.37 -0.69 1.52
C ARG A 157 -16.30 0.27 2.03
N SER A 158 -15.47 0.78 1.13
CA SER A 158 -14.37 1.67 1.50
C SER A 158 -14.84 2.97 2.14
N LEU A 159 -15.86 3.63 1.56
CA LEU A 159 -16.41 4.87 2.11
C LEU A 159 -17.16 4.64 3.43
N SER A 160 -17.84 3.49 3.60
CA SER A 160 -18.45 3.12 4.88
C SER A 160 -17.41 2.91 5.97
N LEU A 161 -16.27 2.32 5.64
CA LEU A 161 -15.15 2.16 6.56
C LEU A 161 -14.51 3.52 6.89
N SER A 162 -14.29 4.37 5.88
CA SER A 162 -13.77 5.73 6.07
C SER A 162 -14.69 6.56 6.97
N ARG A 163 -16.02 6.38 6.84
CA ARG A 163 -17.01 7.07 7.69
C ARG A 163 -16.85 6.75 9.18
N LYS A 164 -16.51 5.51 9.50
CA LYS A 164 -16.22 5.10 10.89
C LYS A 164 -14.96 5.79 11.45
N GLY A 165 -14.00 6.15 10.59
CA GLY A 165 -12.77 6.84 10.99
C GLY A 165 -13.01 8.20 11.63
N TYR A 166 -14.10 8.90 11.27
CA TYR A 166 -14.47 10.17 11.89
C TYR A 166 -14.90 10.08 13.37
N ASP A 167 -15.04 8.85 13.89
CA ASP A 167 -15.27 8.63 15.33
C ASP A 167 -13.97 8.74 16.14
N PHE A 168 -12.82 8.89 15.47
CA PHE A 168 -11.47 8.93 16.05
C PHE A 168 -10.73 10.23 15.68
N PRO A 169 -11.15 11.40 16.17
CA PRO A 169 -10.45 12.65 15.89
C PRO A 169 -9.05 12.66 16.53
N TYR A 170 -8.10 13.38 15.93
CA TYR A 170 -6.74 13.58 16.42
C TYR A 170 -5.83 12.34 16.47
N TYR A 171 -6.19 11.25 15.80
CA TYR A 171 -5.33 10.06 15.71
C TYR A 171 -4.37 10.09 14.50
N ALA A 172 -4.61 10.96 13.50
CA ALA A 172 -3.69 11.10 12.38
C ALA A 172 -2.35 11.69 12.82
N GLU A 173 -1.26 11.16 12.27
CA GLU A 173 0.11 11.62 12.52
C GLU A 173 0.75 12.12 11.20
N PRO A 174 0.33 13.30 10.68
CA PRO A 174 0.86 13.82 9.42
C PRO A 174 2.33 14.22 9.50
N LEU A 175 2.86 14.39 10.70
CA LEU A 175 4.26 14.67 11.00
C LEU A 175 4.83 13.51 11.83
N SER A 176 5.35 12.49 11.17
CA SER A 176 5.99 11.32 11.78
C SER A 176 7.48 11.29 11.42
N PRO A 177 8.37 10.80 12.30
CA PRO A 177 9.79 10.64 11.96
C PRO A 177 10.06 9.72 10.78
N SER A 178 9.20 8.71 10.55
CA SER A 178 9.39 7.68 9.53
C SER A 178 8.67 7.96 8.21
N SER A 179 7.48 8.59 8.26
CA SER A 179 6.60 8.78 7.09
C SER A 179 5.90 10.14 7.06
N GLY A 180 6.45 11.13 7.77
CA GLY A 180 5.82 12.45 7.87
C GLY A 180 6.04 13.33 6.63
N MET A 181 5.08 14.24 6.40
CA MET A 181 5.07 15.17 5.26
C MET A 181 6.29 16.10 5.21
N GLN A 182 7.00 16.31 6.33
CA GLN A 182 8.26 17.05 6.35
C GLN A 182 9.35 16.39 5.51
N SER A 183 9.31 15.05 5.40
CA SER A 183 10.26 14.27 4.60
C SER A 183 9.68 13.88 3.24
N GLU A 184 8.39 13.56 3.18
CA GLU A 184 7.73 13.07 1.98
C GLU A 184 7.53 14.18 0.93
N LEU A 185 7.10 15.39 1.33
CA LEU A 185 6.85 16.48 0.37
C LEU A 185 8.08 16.86 -0.46
N PRO A 186 9.30 17.01 0.10
CA PRO A 186 10.50 17.28 -0.70
C PRO A 186 10.83 16.17 -1.70
N ILE A 187 10.60 14.90 -1.34
CA ILE A 187 10.80 13.76 -2.25
C ILE A 187 9.83 13.83 -3.42
N LEU A 188 8.54 14.04 -3.14
CA LEU A 188 7.52 14.20 -4.18
C LEU A 188 7.80 15.41 -5.09
N LEU A 189 8.30 16.50 -4.55
CA LEU A 189 8.72 17.66 -5.36
C LEU A 189 9.98 17.35 -6.19
N ALA A 190 10.95 16.60 -5.68
CA ALA A 190 12.15 16.20 -6.41
C ALA A 190 11.82 15.28 -7.59
N GLU A 191 10.85 14.39 -7.43
CA GLU A 191 10.41 13.42 -8.44
C GLU A 191 9.24 13.91 -9.31
N TYR A 192 8.77 15.16 -9.11
CA TYR A 192 7.65 15.73 -9.86
C TYR A 192 7.97 15.81 -11.37
N THR A 193 7.29 15.05 -12.20
CA THR A 193 7.58 14.96 -13.65
C THR A 193 7.14 16.23 -14.38
N PHE A 194 8.03 16.82 -15.21
CA PHE A 194 7.66 17.92 -16.10
C PHE A 194 7.40 17.40 -17.52
N ARG A 195 6.14 17.28 -17.90
CA ARG A 195 5.68 16.83 -19.23
C ARG A 195 5.52 18.02 -20.18
N ASP A 196 5.06 19.13 -19.62
CA ASP A 196 4.83 20.39 -20.34
C ASP A 196 5.05 21.61 -19.43
N LYS A 197 4.72 22.78 -19.95
CA LYS A 197 4.86 24.06 -19.25
C LYS A 197 3.92 24.15 -18.03
N ARG A 198 2.73 23.58 -18.08
CA ARG A 198 1.76 23.60 -16.99
C ARG A 198 2.29 22.86 -15.77
N ASP A 199 2.93 21.70 -15.95
CA ASP A 199 3.57 20.98 -14.85
C ASP A 199 4.61 21.84 -14.10
N VAL A 200 5.37 22.67 -14.80
CA VAL A 200 6.33 23.62 -14.17
C VAL A 200 5.59 24.69 -13.37
N GLU A 201 4.54 25.27 -13.95
CA GLU A 201 3.73 26.31 -13.31
C GLU A 201 2.97 25.78 -12.09
N ASP A 202 2.42 24.57 -12.18
CA ASP A 202 1.77 23.88 -11.06
C ASP A 202 2.77 23.60 -9.93
N TYR A 203 3.95 23.06 -10.24
CA TYR A 203 5.01 22.84 -9.26
C TYR A 203 5.38 24.12 -8.50
N LEU A 204 5.61 25.23 -9.20
CA LEU A 204 5.96 26.50 -8.58
C LEU A 204 4.80 27.05 -7.72
N SER A 205 3.57 26.86 -8.18
CA SER A 205 2.38 27.21 -7.40
C SER A 205 2.29 26.39 -6.11
N LEU A 206 2.51 25.06 -6.17
CA LEU A 206 2.55 24.19 -4.98
C LEU A 206 3.66 24.61 -4.02
N LEU A 207 4.86 24.88 -4.54
CA LEU A 207 5.99 25.34 -3.73
C LEU A 207 5.67 26.63 -2.99
N SER A 208 4.97 27.58 -3.64
CA SER A 208 4.53 28.85 -3.03
C SER A 208 3.57 28.67 -1.86
N GLN A 209 2.87 27.53 -1.78
CA GLN A 209 1.86 27.21 -0.76
C GLN A 209 2.43 26.47 0.46
N THR A 210 3.71 26.05 0.42
CA THR A 210 4.32 25.26 1.51
C THR A 210 4.30 25.96 2.86
N GLY A 211 4.38 27.30 2.90
CA GLY A 211 4.27 28.09 4.12
C GLY A 211 2.93 27.93 4.83
N ALA A 212 1.83 28.04 4.09
CA ALA A 212 0.48 27.84 4.62
C ALA A 212 0.24 26.39 5.02
N TYR A 213 0.72 25.45 4.19
CA TYR A 213 0.60 24.01 4.44
C TYR A 213 1.25 23.60 5.76
N PHE A 214 2.54 23.88 5.97
CA PHE A 214 3.23 23.53 7.22
C PHE A 214 2.69 24.29 8.44
N SER A 215 2.21 25.51 8.27
CA SER A 215 1.52 26.22 9.35
C SER A 215 0.23 25.52 9.75
N SER A 216 -0.50 24.93 8.82
CA SER A 216 -1.72 24.16 9.11
C SER A 216 -1.41 22.87 9.86
N LEU A 217 -0.31 22.17 9.52
CA LEU A 217 0.13 20.98 10.25
C LEU A 217 0.55 21.29 11.68
N LEU A 218 1.28 22.39 11.89
CA LEU A 218 1.66 22.84 13.24
C LEU A 218 0.44 23.22 14.07
N THR A 219 -0.57 23.84 13.46
CA THR A 219 -1.85 24.15 14.11
C THR A 219 -2.54 22.85 14.54
N TYR A 220 -2.63 21.87 13.65
CA TYR A 220 -3.20 20.56 13.95
C TYR A 220 -2.50 19.87 15.13
N GLU A 221 -1.15 19.83 15.15
CA GLU A 221 -0.39 19.25 16.28
C GLU A 221 -0.63 19.99 17.59
N THR A 222 -0.84 21.31 17.53
CA THR A 222 -1.17 22.11 18.70
C THR A 222 -2.56 21.77 19.24
N GLU A 223 -3.57 21.72 18.37
CA GLU A 223 -4.95 21.35 18.71
C GLU A 223 -5.03 19.91 19.25
N LYS A 224 -4.29 18.99 18.64
CA LYS A 224 -4.16 17.60 19.04
C LYS A 224 -3.61 17.47 20.46
N LYS A 225 -2.55 18.23 20.80
CA LYS A 225 -1.99 18.31 22.14
C LYS A 225 -3.00 18.86 23.15
N GLU A 226 -3.73 19.92 22.81
CA GLU A 226 -4.76 20.54 23.65
C GLU A 226 -5.94 19.59 23.89
N ALA A 227 -6.27 18.77 22.88
CA ALA A 227 -7.31 17.74 22.98
C ALA A 227 -6.90 16.50 23.79
N GLY A 228 -5.64 16.41 24.23
CA GLY A 228 -5.14 15.29 25.02
C GLY A 228 -4.54 14.13 24.21
N PHE A 229 -4.18 14.39 22.96
CA PHE A 229 -3.51 13.44 22.05
C PHE A 229 -2.10 13.94 21.65
N PRO A 230 -1.21 14.31 22.59
CA PRO A 230 0.09 14.84 22.24
C PRO A 230 0.95 13.78 21.54
N GLN A 231 1.66 14.19 20.51
CA GLN A 231 2.77 13.39 19.99
C GLN A 231 3.88 13.31 21.04
N ALA A 232 4.65 12.23 21.03
CA ALA A 232 5.77 12.05 21.97
C ALA A 232 6.87 13.09 21.75
N ASP A 233 7.50 13.56 22.83
CA ASP A 233 8.58 14.56 22.76
C ASP A 233 9.73 14.08 21.89
N ALA A 234 10.11 12.79 21.97
CA ALA A 234 11.16 12.20 21.14
C ALA A 234 10.82 12.28 19.65
N SER A 235 9.57 12.03 19.25
CA SER A 235 9.13 12.11 17.85
C SER A 235 9.08 13.56 17.37
N LEU A 236 8.56 14.50 18.18
CA LEU A 236 8.56 15.94 17.87
C LEU A 236 9.98 16.46 17.62
N LEU A 237 10.95 16.07 18.46
CA LEU A 237 12.35 16.48 18.32
C LEU A 237 13.01 15.89 17.08
N LYS A 238 12.76 14.62 16.76
CA LYS A 238 13.25 13.99 15.52
C LYS A 238 12.71 14.70 14.28
N VAL A 239 11.40 14.99 14.24
CA VAL A 239 10.78 15.74 13.13
C VAL A 239 11.35 17.16 13.02
N ALA A 240 11.54 17.85 14.16
CA ALA A 240 12.15 19.18 14.17
C ALA A 240 13.61 19.16 13.67
N GLU A 241 14.39 18.15 13.98
CA GLU A 241 15.74 17.92 13.45
C GLU A 241 15.71 17.67 11.94
N GLN A 242 14.83 16.79 11.46
CA GLN A 242 14.62 16.52 10.04
C GLN A 242 14.29 17.82 9.27
N CYS A 243 13.42 18.65 9.81
CA CYS A 243 13.10 19.95 9.21
C CYS A 243 14.33 20.86 9.05
N ASN A 244 15.30 20.79 9.96
CA ASN A 244 16.52 21.59 9.89
C ASN A 244 17.58 21.01 8.93
N THR A 245 17.53 19.71 8.66
CA THR A 245 18.54 19.01 7.85
C THR A 245 18.11 18.86 6.39
N ILE A 246 16.82 18.61 6.11
CA ILE A 246 16.29 18.43 4.75
C ILE A 246 16.47 19.69 3.91
N LEU A 247 16.28 20.88 4.46
CA LEU A 247 16.42 22.15 3.77
C LEU A 247 17.59 22.94 4.36
N SER A 248 18.80 22.70 3.82
CA SER A 248 20.02 23.39 4.22
C SER A 248 20.13 24.77 3.56
N GLU A 249 20.25 25.83 4.38
CA GLU A 249 20.49 27.20 3.88
C GLU A 249 21.80 27.30 3.08
N GLU A 250 22.83 26.56 3.50
CA GLU A 250 24.14 26.52 2.82
C GLU A 250 24.01 25.93 1.43
N ALA A 251 23.34 24.75 1.30
CA ALA A 251 23.11 24.10 0.01
C ALA A 251 22.20 24.91 -0.91
N LEU A 252 21.23 25.64 -0.36
CA LEU A 252 20.41 26.57 -1.16
C LEU A 252 21.22 27.78 -1.65
N ALA A 253 22.13 28.29 -0.84
CA ALA A 253 22.94 29.47 -1.20
C ALA A 253 24.01 29.16 -2.26
N ASP A 254 24.57 27.95 -2.26
CA ASP A 254 25.57 27.54 -3.26
C ASP A 254 24.96 26.85 -4.49
N GLY A 255 23.64 26.62 -4.51
CA GLY A 255 22.91 25.98 -5.61
C GLY A 255 23.01 24.46 -5.68
N SER A 256 23.53 23.80 -4.65
CA SER A 256 23.73 22.34 -4.62
C SER A 256 22.53 21.56 -4.06
N HIS A 257 21.48 22.26 -3.59
CA HIS A 257 20.32 21.59 -3.01
C HIS A 257 19.57 20.75 -4.06
N PHE A 258 19.18 19.52 -3.68
CA PHE A 258 18.55 18.60 -4.63
C PHE A 258 17.27 19.14 -5.29
N LEU A 259 16.46 19.96 -4.60
CA LEU A 259 15.29 20.61 -5.20
C LEU A 259 15.66 21.69 -6.24
N GLN A 260 16.88 22.24 -6.19
CA GLN A 260 17.39 23.13 -7.23
C GLN A 260 17.90 22.33 -8.42
N THR A 261 18.77 21.35 -8.18
CA THR A 261 19.42 20.58 -9.24
C THR A 261 18.43 19.73 -10.03
N THR A 262 17.50 19.03 -9.38
CA THR A 262 16.47 18.21 -10.06
C THR A 262 15.46 19.08 -10.82
N PHE A 263 15.14 20.28 -10.33
CA PHE A 263 14.31 21.25 -11.05
C PHE A 263 15.01 21.77 -12.31
N GLU A 264 16.27 22.17 -12.19
CA GLU A 264 17.09 22.65 -13.32
C GLU A 264 17.23 21.58 -14.41
N GLU A 265 17.50 20.33 -14.04
CA GLU A 265 17.61 19.21 -14.98
C GLU A 265 16.31 19.01 -15.78
N ARG A 266 15.16 19.03 -15.10
CA ARG A 266 13.85 18.84 -15.73
C ARG A 266 13.46 20.00 -16.63
N VAL A 267 13.69 21.24 -16.20
CA VAL A 267 13.47 22.44 -17.03
C VAL A 267 14.40 22.46 -18.24
N ALA A 268 15.67 22.07 -18.09
CA ALA A 268 16.61 21.95 -19.19
C ALA A 268 16.19 20.87 -20.21
N ALA A 269 15.60 19.76 -19.73
CA ALA A 269 15.03 18.72 -20.61
C ALA A 269 13.88 19.29 -21.46
N LEU A 270 12.95 20.06 -20.88
CA LEU A 270 11.86 20.71 -21.61
C LEU A 270 12.37 21.75 -22.63
N ALA A 271 13.39 22.53 -22.26
CA ALA A 271 14.02 23.49 -23.17
C ALA A 271 14.70 22.77 -24.35
N SER A 272 15.42 21.68 -24.08
CA SER A 272 16.05 20.85 -25.11
C SER A 272 15.03 20.18 -26.05
N ALA A 273 13.84 19.86 -25.54
CA ALA A 273 12.72 19.34 -26.32
C ALA A 273 11.97 20.45 -27.11
N GLY A 274 12.32 21.73 -26.92
CA GLY A 274 11.66 22.86 -27.56
C GLY A 274 10.26 23.19 -26.99
N ILE A 275 9.94 22.68 -25.80
CA ILE A 275 8.67 22.95 -25.09
C ILE A 275 8.76 24.30 -24.37
N LEU A 276 9.93 24.64 -23.83
CA LEU A 276 10.24 25.93 -23.24
C LEU A 276 11.28 26.69 -24.06
N SER A 277 11.19 28.01 -24.08
CA SER A 277 12.30 28.86 -24.55
C SER A 277 13.39 28.98 -23.47
N ASP A 278 14.62 29.31 -23.87
CA ASP A 278 15.74 29.52 -22.94
C ASP A 278 15.43 30.65 -21.93
N GLU A 279 14.68 31.66 -22.35
CA GLU A 279 14.28 32.79 -21.48
C GLU A 279 13.26 32.31 -20.40
N GLU A 280 12.31 31.44 -20.77
CA GLU A 280 11.37 30.85 -19.84
C GLU A 280 12.08 29.91 -18.85
N ALA A 281 13.01 29.08 -19.33
CA ALA A 281 13.80 28.19 -18.50
C ALA A 281 14.56 28.94 -17.41
N VAL A 282 15.30 30.00 -17.80
CA VAL A 282 16.03 30.86 -16.84
C VAL A 282 15.09 31.52 -15.84
N ARG A 283 13.92 31.98 -16.28
CA ARG A 283 12.92 32.59 -15.40
C ARG A 283 12.40 31.58 -14.36
N TYR A 284 12.02 30.40 -14.77
CA TYR A 284 11.48 29.37 -13.87
C TYR A 284 12.52 28.88 -12.88
N ILE A 285 13.77 28.66 -13.29
CA ILE A 285 14.87 28.30 -12.38
C ILE A 285 15.06 29.39 -11.32
N LYS A 286 15.06 30.67 -11.72
CA LYS A 286 15.17 31.76 -10.77
C LYS A 286 14.00 31.78 -9.78
N GLU A 287 12.77 31.61 -10.26
CA GLU A 287 11.56 31.60 -9.45
C GLU A 287 11.56 30.42 -8.44
N ASN A 288 11.96 29.20 -8.87
CA ASN A 288 12.15 28.07 -7.97
C ASN A 288 13.13 28.40 -6.83
N ASN A 289 14.32 28.93 -7.16
CA ASN A 289 15.34 29.24 -6.17
C ASN A 289 14.89 30.34 -5.19
N GLU A 290 14.09 31.28 -5.68
CA GLU A 290 13.50 32.35 -4.88
C GLU A 290 12.44 31.80 -3.91
N LEU A 291 11.54 30.93 -4.38
CA LEU A 291 10.53 30.27 -3.56
C LEU A 291 11.13 29.32 -2.51
N LEU A 292 12.14 28.53 -2.87
CA LEU A 292 12.85 27.68 -1.92
C LEU A 292 13.45 28.51 -0.76
N SER A 293 14.07 29.64 -1.07
CA SER A 293 14.75 30.49 -0.08
C SER A 293 13.79 31.35 0.74
N THR A 294 12.70 31.88 0.12
CA THR A 294 11.84 32.88 0.75
C THR A 294 10.53 32.31 1.31
N VAL A 295 10.12 31.12 0.87
CA VAL A 295 8.88 30.48 1.31
C VAL A 295 9.16 29.17 2.02
N MET A 296 9.79 28.19 1.33
CA MET A 296 9.92 26.83 1.87
C MET A 296 10.90 26.77 3.05
N LEU A 297 12.09 27.36 2.96
CA LEU A 297 13.05 27.41 4.06
C LEU A 297 12.48 28.06 5.32
N PRO A 298 11.84 29.25 5.26
CA PRO A 298 11.15 29.81 6.42
C PRO A 298 10.04 28.92 6.98
N ALA A 299 9.29 28.23 6.11
CA ALA A 299 8.24 27.31 6.54
C ALA A 299 8.79 26.14 7.37
N TYR A 300 9.89 25.52 6.94
CA TYR A 300 10.57 24.46 7.69
C TYR A 300 11.15 24.96 9.01
N ARG A 301 11.75 26.15 9.04
CA ARG A 301 12.25 26.76 10.29
C ARG A 301 11.14 27.04 11.29
N ASN A 302 10.00 27.54 10.80
CA ASN A 302 8.82 27.80 11.63
C ASN A 302 8.24 26.49 12.17
N LEU A 303 8.16 25.46 11.33
CA LEU A 303 7.69 24.14 11.74
C LEU A 303 8.61 23.55 12.81
N SER A 304 9.93 23.51 12.58
CA SER A 304 10.92 23.02 13.55
C SER A 304 10.82 23.75 14.89
N THR A 305 10.78 25.08 14.86
CA THR A 305 10.66 25.91 16.08
C THR A 305 9.33 25.66 16.80
N GLY A 306 8.24 25.57 16.05
CA GLY A 306 6.91 25.33 16.59
C GLY A 306 6.80 23.95 17.28
N LEU A 307 7.30 22.90 16.62
CA LEU A 307 7.32 21.54 17.18
C LEU A 307 8.19 21.46 18.44
N ALA A 308 9.38 22.08 18.43
CA ALA A 308 10.22 22.18 19.62
C ALA A 308 9.51 22.91 20.78
N GLY A 309 8.64 23.88 20.47
CA GLY A 309 7.78 24.55 21.47
C GLY A 309 6.66 23.69 22.04
N LEU A 310 6.31 22.58 21.39
CA LEU A 310 5.32 21.62 21.87
C LEU A 310 5.91 20.57 22.82
N VAL A 311 7.24 20.43 22.87
CA VAL A 311 7.95 19.48 23.74
C VAL A 311 7.68 19.80 25.21
N THR A 312 7.54 18.75 26.02
CA THR A 312 7.35 18.85 27.47
C THR A 312 8.68 18.63 28.21
N GLU A 313 8.72 18.88 29.52
CA GLU A 313 9.91 18.61 30.33
C GLU A 313 10.12 17.11 30.64
N ARG A 314 9.21 16.24 30.20
CA ARG A 314 9.18 14.81 30.60
C ARG A 314 9.94 13.88 29.68
N GLU A 315 10.43 14.35 28.52
CA GLU A 315 11.11 13.55 27.51
C GLU A 315 10.35 12.24 27.19
N THR A 316 9.07 12.37 26.83
CA THR A 316 8.22 11.21 26.52
C THR A 316 8.68 10.50 25.25
N ILE A 317 8.59 9.17 25.23
CA ILE A 317 8.80 8.34 24.04
C ILE A 317 7.45 7.91 23.44
N PRO A 318 7.39 7.51 22.15
CA PRO A 318 6.17 6.96 21.57
C PRO A 318 5.64 5.78 22.39
N THR A 319 4.32 5.66 22.46
CA THR A 319 3.64 4.56 23.16
C THR A 319 2.53 4.00 22.28
N GLY A 320 2.13 2.76 22.54
CA GLY A 320 1.04 2.12 21.80
C GLY A 320 -0.29 2.88 21.94
N LEU A 321 -1.11 2.79 20.91
CA LEU A 321 -2.48 3.35 20.88
C LEU A 321 -3.33 2.90 22.06
N TYR A 322 -3.03 1.73 22.64
CA TYR A 322 -3.69 1.20 23.84
C TYR A 322 -3.83 2.23 24.97
N TYR A 323 -2.88 3.14 25.09
CA TYR A 323 -2.85 4.14 26.17
C TYR A 323 -3.64 5.41 25.86
N LEU A 324 -4.16 5.55 24.63
CA LEU A 324 -4.99 6.68 24.22
C LEU A 324 -6.49 6.38 24.41
N PRO A 325 -7.34 7.42 24.61
CA PRO A 325 -8.79 7.25 24.71
C PRO A 325 -9.35 6.53 23.47
N GLN A 326 -10.04 5.40 23.61
CA GLN A 326 -10.53 4.56 22.50
C GLN A 326 -9.44 4.00 21.58
N GLY A 327 -8.18 4.00 22.00
CA GLY A 327 -7.04 3.62 21.14
C GLY A 327 -7.12 2.22 20.55
N THR A 328 -7.61 1.22 21.30
CA THR A 328 -7.84 -0.14 20.76
C THR A 328 -8.97 -0.18 19.72
N GLY A 329 -9.98 0.69 19.86
CA GLY A 329 -11.04 0.86 18.87
C GLY A 329 -10.49 1.47 17.57
N TYR A 330 -9.69 2.53 17.71
CA TYR A 330 -8.99 3.14 16.58
C TYR A 330 -8.04 2.14 15.89
N TYR A 331 -7.25 1.39 16.66
CA TYR A 331 -6.37 0.36 16.11
C TYR A 331 -7.13 -0.72 15.33
N THR A 332 -8.28 -1.16 15.83
CA THR A 332 -9.14 -2.13 15.13
C THR A 332 -9.65 -1.57 13.80
N TRP A 333 -10.07 -0.31 13.78
CA TRP A 333 -10.48 0.38 12.55
C TRP A 333 -9.30 0.56 11.58
N LEU A 334 -8.15 0.98 12.08
CA LEU A 334 -6.94 1.20 11.29
C LEU A 334 -6.42 -0.12 10.69
N PHE A 335 -6.48 -1.21 11.45
CA PHE A 335 -6.19 -2.54 10.97
C PHE A 335 -7.06 -2.91 9.75
N GLU A 336 -8.39 -2.79 9.87
CA GLU A 336 -9.32 -3.05 8.76
C GLU A 336 -9.00 -2.15 7.56
N LYS A 337 -8.73 -0.87 7.80
CA LYS A 337 -8.39 0.14 6.79
C LYS A 337 -7.09 -0.18 6.05
N ASN A 338 -6.02 -0.51 6.77
CA ASN A 338 -4.70 -0.72 6.19
C ASN A 338 -4.56 -2.12 5.55
N THR A 339 -5.17 -3.14 6.14
CA THR A 339 -5.02 -4.51 5.65
C THR A 339 -6.09 -4.93 4.65
N GLY A 340 -7.28 -4.33 4.68
CA GLY A 340 -8.46 -4.81 3.93
C GLY A 340 -8.98 -6.17 4.45
N SER A 341 -8.52 -6.62 5.63
CA SER A 341 -8.95 -7.86 6.27
C SER A 341 -10.08 -7.60 7.27
N SER A 342 -11.09 -8.46 7.28
CA SER A 342 -12.22 -8.41 8.22
C SER A 342 -12.04 -9.32 9.43
N LEU A 343 -10.83 -9.82 9.69
CA LEU A 343 -10.52 -10.63 10.87
C LEU A 343 -10.75 -9.82 12.16
N SER A 344 -11.38 -10.45 13.13
CA SER A 344 -11.44 -9.91 14.49
C SER A 344 -10.04 -9.91 15.13
N MET A 345 -9.80 -9.02 16.08
CA MET A 345 -8.51 -8.95 16.79
C MET A 345 -8.16 -10.27 17.52
N ALA A 346 -9.15 -11.04 17.94
CA ALA A 346 -8.92 -12.36 18.51
C ALA A 346 -8.42 -13.38 17.47
N GLU A 347 -8.97 -13.34 16.25
CA GLU A 347 -8.52 -14.17 15.13
C GLU A 347 -7.13 -13.73 14.66
N VAL A 348 -6.86 -12.43 14.57
CA VAL A 348 -5.54 -11.89 14.26
C VAL A 348 -4.50 -12.40 15.25
N LYS A 349 -4.78 -12.26 16.56
CA LYS A 349 -3.90 -12.77 17.61
C LYS A 349 -3.60 -14.27 17.43
N ALA A 350 -4.64 -15.10 17.32
CA ALA A 350 -4.49 -16.55 17.17
C ALA A 350 -3.69 -16.90 15.90
N LEU A 351 -3.96 -16.22 14.80
CA LEU A 351 -3.26 -16.40 13.53
C LEU A 351 -1.77 -16.08 13.65
N LEU A 352 -1.41 -14.91 14.18
CA LEU A 352 -0.04 -14.48 14.35
C LEU A 352 0.76 -15.42 15.26
N TYR A 353 0.20 -15.78 16.43
CA TYR A 353 0.89 -16.74 17.33
C TYR A 353 1.11 -18.11 16.69
N THR A 354 0.09 -18.64 15.99
CA THR A 354 0.21 -19.92 15.30
C THR A 354 1.27 -19.89 14.20
N ARG A 355 1.31 -18.80 13.45
CA ARG A 355 2.29 -18.61 12.36
C ARG A 355 3.69 -18.42 12.89
N PHE A 356 3.87 -17.63 13.94
CA PHE A 356 5.16 -17.46 14.58
C PHE A 356 5.73 -18.80 15.08
N GLU A 357 4.91 -19.59 15.77
CA GLU A 357 5.32 -20.91 16.24
C GLU A 357 5.69 -21.85 15.08
N THR A 358 4.94 -21.79 14.00
CA THR A 358 5.19 -22.61 12.81
C THR A 358 6.49 -22.21 12.12
N SER A 359 6.69 -20.92 11.83
CA SER A 359 7.89 -20.40 11.17
C SER A 359 9.14 -20.59 12.04
N TYR A 360 9.00 -20.43 13.36
CA TYR A 360 10.08 -20.70 14.30
C TYR A 360 10.50 -22.17 14.31
N ARG A 361 9.54 -23.10 14.31
CA ARG A 361 9.83 -24.55 14.22
C ARG A 361 10.48 -24.93 12.88
N GLU A 362 10.00 -24.35 11.79
CA GLU A 362 10.59 -24.54 10.46
C GLU A 362 12.04 -24.10 10.43
N MET A 363 12.31 -22.86 10.90
CA MET A 363 13.67 -22.35 11.04
C MET A 363 14.57 -23.24 11.88
N GLN A 364 14.07 -23.74 13.02
CA GLN A 364 14.81 -24.67 13.87
C GLN A 364 15.10 -25.99 13.17
N ASN A 365 14.14 -26.54 12.43
CA ASN A 365 14.33 -27.80 11.71
C ASN A 365 15.41 -27.64 10.63
N LEU A 366 15.34 -26.57 9.82
CA LEU A 366 16.35 -26.25 8.84
C LEU A 366 17.75 -26.11 9.46
N LEU A 367 17.87 -25.44 10.61
CA LEU A 367 19.14 -25.27 11.30
C LEU A 367 19.70 -26.58 11.88
N LYS A 368 18.87 -27.58 12.19
CA LYS A 368 19.26 -28.89 12.73
C LYS A 368 19.52 -29.95 11.65
N GLU A 369 19.01 -29.76 10.43
CA GLU A 369 19.10 -30.77 9.35
C GLU A 369 20.54 -30.98 8.87
N ARG A 370 21.39 -29.95 8.97
CA ARG A 370 22.82 -30.00 8.61
C ARG A 370 23.69 -29.37 9.68
N ASP A 371 24.78 -29.98 10.04
CA ASP A 371 25.73 -29.49 11.08
C ASP A 371 26.29 -28.10 10.74
N ASN A 372 26.41 -27.76 9.47
CA ASN A 372 26.94 -26.49 8.98
C ASN A 372 25.85 -25.51 8.52
N ALA A 373 24.56 -25.76 8.80
CA ALA A 373 23.41 -24.98 8.31
C ALA A 373 23.58 -23.47 8.55
N ALA A 374 23.99 -23.05 9.75
CA ALA A 374 24.22 -21.63 10.07
C ALA A 374 25.32 -21.00 9.20
N VAL A 375 26.39 -21.76 8.87
CA VAL A 375 27.47 -21.29 7.99
C VAL A 375 26.96 -21.14 6.56
N LEU A 376 26.13 -22.09 6.08
CA LEU A 376 25.51 -22.03 4.75
C LEU A 376 24.57 -20.85 4.63
N TRP A 377 23.74 -20.61 5.65
CA TRP A 377 22.86 -19.46 5.74
C TRP A 377 23.62 -18.13 5.62
N LEU A 378 24.64 -17.92 6.49
CA LEU A 378 25.47 -16.72 6.44
C LEU A 378 26.23 -16.59 5.12
N SER A 379 26.57 -17.71 4.47
CA SER A 379 27.28 -17.70 3.19
C SER A 379 26.36 -17.30 2.04
N ALA A 380 25.11 -17.74 2.03
CA ALA A 380 24.13 -17.37 1.00
C ALA A 380 23.82 -15.86 1.01
N ARG A 381 23.90 -15.20 2.17
CA ARG A 381 23.67 -13.75 2.34
C ARG A 381 24.82 -12.86 1.87
N LYS A 382 25.99 -13.44 1.58
CA LYS A 382 27.15 -12.63 1.13
C LYS A 382 26.89 -12.11 -0.29
N GLU A 383 27.15 -10.83 -0.50
CA GLU A 383 27.01 -10.15 -1.80
C GLU A 383 27.68 -10.91 -2.95
N ASN A 384 28.91 -11.34 -2.73
CA ASN A 384 29.69 -12.03 -3.78
C ASN A 384 29.29 -13.49 -3.98
N ALA A 385 28.43 -14.06 -3.15
CA ALA A 385 27.92 -15.42 -3.32
C ALA A 385 26.76 -15.49 -4.32
N PHE A 386 26.02 -14.41 -4.52
CA PHE A 386 24.89 -14.39 -5.44
C PHE A 386 25.39 -14.39 -6.90
N PRO A 387 24.79 -15.20 -7.79
CA PRO A 387 25.29 -15.36 -9.17
C PRO A 387 25.17 -14.09 -10.02
N LEU A 388 24.09 -13.29 -9.82
CA LEU A 388 23.85 -12.03 -10.53
C LEU A 388 24.40 -10.85 -9.74
N LYS A 389 24.94 -9.83 -10.44
CA LYS A 389 25.67 -8.74 -9.79
C LYS A 389 25.01 -7.37 -9.91
N ASP A 390 24.21 -7.17 -10.92
CA ASP A 390 23.52 -5.90 -11.20
C ASP A 390 22.00 -6.08 -11.20
N ALA A 391 21.29 -4.98 -10.93
CA ALA A 391 19.84 -4.97 -10.81
C ALA A 391 19.13 -5.33 -12.12
N ASP A 392 19.67 -4.91 -13.27
CA ASP A 392 19.06 -5.18 -14.57
C ASP A 392 19.10 -6.67 -14.90
N ALA A 393 20.23 -7.35 -14.62
CA ALA A 393 20.35 -8.80 -14.78
C ALA A 393 19.43 -9.56 -13.83
N MET A 394 19.25 -9.07 -12.59
CA MET A 394 18.32 -9.64 -11.60
C MET A 394 16.86 -9.49 -12.05
N LEU A 395 16.46 -8.30 -12.52
CA LEU A 395 15.11 -8.07 -13.07
C LEU A 395 14.83 -8.93 -14.30
N ALA A 396 15.80 -9.08 -15.20
CA ALA A 396 15.67 -9.95 -16.39
C ALA A 396 15.49 -11.42 -16.02
N ASP A 397 16.18 -11.91 -14.99
CA ASP A 397 16.02 -13.28 -14.47
C ASP A 397 14.64 -13.46 -13.83
N LEU A 398 14.19 -12.52 -13.01
CA LEU A 398 12.85 -12.52 -12.40
C LEU A 398 11.75 -12.52 -13.47
N GLN A 399 11.86 -11.67 -14.49
CA GLN A 399 10.94 -11.64 -15.63
C GLN A 399 10.87 -12.96 -16.38
N LYS A 400 12.00 -13.66 -16.50
CA LYS A 400 12.05 -14.97 -17.14
C LYS A 400 11.37 -16.05 -16.29
N ARG A 401 11.64 -16.09 -14.97
CA ARG A 401 11.11 -17.14 -14.07
C ARG A 401 9.61 -17.01 -13.83
N MET A 402 9.08 -15.79 -13.82
CA MET A 402 7.65 -15.59 -13.58
C MET A 402 6.75 -16.06 -14.73
N GLN A 403 7.27 -16.33 -15.95
CA GLN A 403 6.46 -16.55 -17.16
C GLN A 403 5.51 -17.75 -17.08
N GLU A 404 5.82 -18.77 -16.30
CA GLU A 404 4.98 -19.97 -16.19
C GLU A 404 3.80 -19.76 -15.22
N ASP A 405 4.03 -19.01 -14.15
CA ASP A 405 3.08 -18.89 -13.04
C ASP A 405 2.26 -17.59 -13.05
N PHE A 406 2.66 -16.60 -13.85
CA PHE A 406 2.02 -15.29 -13.87
C PHE A 406 1.44 -14.96 -15.24
N PRO A 407 0.25 -14.31 -15.30
CA PRO A 407 -0.37 -13.97 -16.57
C PRO A 407 0.44 -12.93 -17.36
N VAL A 408 0.40 -13.04 -18.69
CA VAL A 408 0.95 -12.02 -19.57
C VAL A 408 0.14 -10.73 -19.50
N PHE A 409 0.78 -9.58 -19.69
CA PHE A 409 0.09 -8.29 -19.66
C PHE A 409 -1.03 -8.22 -20.69
N PRO A 410 -2.20 -7.67 -20.31
CA PRO A 410 -3.25 -7.37 -21.27
C PRO A 410 -2.74 -6.37 -22.33
N SER A 411 -3.07 -6.62 -23.59
CA SER A 411 -2.78 -5.67 -24.67
C SER A 411 -3.63 -4.42 -24.49
N THR A 412 -3.02 -3.24 -24.43
CA THR A 412 -3.75 -1.98 -24.42
C THR A 412 -4.41 -1.73 -25.78
N LYS A 413 -5.53 -1.00 -25.82
CA LYS A 413 -6.15 -0.57 -27.10
C LYS A 413 -5.15 0.21 -27.97
N VAL A 414 -4.26 0.97 -27.34
CA VAL A 414 -3.19 1.73 -28.01
C VAL A 414 -2.14 0.78 -28.61
N SER A 415 -1.70 -0.23 -27.85
CA SER A 415 -0.73 -1.21 -28.36
C SER A 415 -1.28 -2.04 -29.52
N SER A 416 -2.59 -2.34 -29.53
CA SER A 416 -3.23 -3.06 -30.64
C SER A 416 -3.31 -2.25 -31.93
N LEU A 417 -3.34 -0.92 -31.85
CA LEU A 417 -3.34 -0.01 -33.02
C LEU A 417 -1.94 0.18 -33.63
N PHE A 418 -0.88 0.07 -32.83
CA PHE A 418 0.51 0.28 -33.26
C PHE A 418 1.34 -1.01 -33.38
N GLY A 419 0.73 -2.18 -33.19
CA GLY A 419 1.40 -3.48 -33.39
C GLY A 419 2.48 -3.79 -32.34
N SER A 420 2.47 -3.11 -31.19
CA SER A 420 3.37 -3.46 -30.08
C SER A 420 2.91 -4.76 -29.43
N SER A 421 3.84 -5.69 -29.25
CA SER A 421 3.62 -6.99 -28.62
C SER A 421 3.19 -6.79 -27.15
N ALA A 422 2.63 -7.82 -26.53
CA ALA A 422 2.41 -7.93 -25.07
C ALA A 422 3.75 -7.99 -24.31
N ALA A 423 4.69 -7.10 -24.65
CA ALA A 423 5.99 -7.02 -24.00
C ALA A 423 5.83 -6.53 -22.57
N LEU A 424 6.65 -7.06 -21.68
CA LEU A 424 6.77 -6.57 -20.32
C LEU A 424 7.18 -5.09 -20.37
N PRO A 425 6.53 -4.18 -19.61
CA PRO A 425 6.97 -2.79 -19.55
C PRO A 425 8.41 -2.73 -19.04
N GLY A 426 9.19 -1.83 -19.60
CA GLY A 426 10.54 -1.57 -19.11
C GLY A 426 10.49 -1.01 -17.70
N ALA A 427 11.46 -1.38 -16.87
CA ALA A 427 11.71 -0.75 -15.59
C ALA A 427 13.09 -0.09 -15.64
N ALA A 428 13.15 1.21 -15.40
CA ALA A 428 14.43 1.88 -15.16
C ALA A 428 14.79 1.74 -13.68
N VAL A 429 16.04 1.32 -13.38
CA VAL A 429 16.57 1.37 -12.03
C VAL A 429 17.33 2.69 -11.86
N LYS A 430 16.96 3.49 -10.87
CA LYS A 430 17.62 4.75 -10.53
C LYS A 430 18.10 4.73 -9.09
N THR A 431 19.16 5.48 -8.80
CA THR A 431 19.61 5.70 -7.42
C THR A 431 18.88 6.89 -6.81
N VAL A 432 18.57 6.80 -5.52
CA VAL A 432 18.05 7.91 -4.73
C VAL A 432 19.12 9.00 -4.67
N SER A 433 18.72 10.27 -4.71
CA SER A 433 19.66 11.37 -4.49
C SER A 433 20.37 11.25 -3.15
N PRO A 434 21.70 11.43 -3.06
CA PRO A 434 22.45 11.30 -1.79
C PRO A 434 21.88 12.14 -0.64
N ALA A 435 21.28 13.28 -0.94
CA ALA A 435 20.64 14.14 0.06
C ALA A 435 19.34 13.57 0.65
N LEU A 436 18.73 12.59 -0.02
CA LEU A 436 17.48 11.93 0.40
C LEU A 436 17.69 10.53 0.98
N GLU A 437 18.92 9.98 0.91
CA GLU A 437 19.21 8.61 1.33
C GLU A 437 18.83 8.32 2.79
N ASP A 438 18.96 9.30 3.68
CA ASP A 438 18.61 9.16 5.09
C ASP A 438 17.09 9.13 5.37
N TYR A 439 16.29 9.49 4.37
CA TYR A 439 14.83 9.63 4.47
C TYR A 439 14.06 8.64 3.59
N CYS A 440 14.75 7.90 2.72
CA CYS A 440 14.13 6.96 1.80
C CYS A 440 14.32 5.51 2.26
N ALA A 441 13.33 4.68 1.93
CA ALA A 441 13.44 3.23 2.04
C ALA A 441 14.66 2.69 1.26
N PRO A 442 15.16 1.48 1.58
CA PRO A 442 16.27 0.86 0.85
C PRO A 442 16.02 0.69 -0.66
N ALA A 443 14.79 0.42 -1.04
CA ALA A 443 14.31 0.50 -2.41
C ALA A 443 12.80 0.78 -2.40
N PHE A 444 12.28 1.37 -3.49
CA PHE A 444 10.85 1.56 -3.67
C PHE A 444 10.50 1.71 -5.15
N TYR A 445 9.31 1.27 -5.50
CA TYR A 445 8.71 1.50 -6.80
C TYR A 445 7.76 2.70 -6.74
N LEU A 446 7.98 3.66 -7.62
CA LEU A 446 7.06 4.79 -7.78
C LEU A 446 5.96 4.40 -8.75
N THR A 447 4.73 4.25 -8.22
CA THR A 447 3.56 3.87 -9.04
C THR A 447 3.30 4.93 -10.11
N PRO A 448 3.22 4.56 -11.40
CA PRO A 448 2.98 5.51 -12.47
C PRO A 448 1.50 5.97 -12.48
N PRO A 449 1.21 7.10 -13.15
CA PRO A 449 -0.16 7.54 -13.38
C PRO A 449 -1.02 6.49 -14.08
N LEU A 450 -2.33 6.53 -13.85
CA LEU A 450 -3.31 5.58 -14.41
C LEU A 450 -3.30 5.52 -15.95
N ASP A 451 -2.89 6.58 -16.61
CA ASP A 451 -2.82 6.72 -18.07
C ASP A 451 -1.38 6.70 -18.63
N ASP A 452 -0.37 6.42 -17.79
CA ASP A 452 1.02 6.20 -18.21
C ASP A 452 1.59 4.94 -17.53
N THR A 453 1.46 3.79 -18.15
CA THR A 453 1.95 2.50 -17.64
C THR A 453 3.27 2.04 -18.30
N GLU A 454 3.89 2.88 -19.12
CA GLU A 454 5.11 2.53 -19.83
C GLU A 454 6.37 3.02 -19.09
N ASN A 455 6.28 4.13 -18.35
CA ASN A 455 7.41 4.76 -17.67
C ASN A 455 7.46 4.30 -16.21
N ASN A 456 8.18 3.20 -15.96
CA ASN A 456 8.29 2.62 -14.62
C ASN A 456 9.70 2.83 -14.06
N VAL A 457 9.79 3.27 -12.81
CA VAL A 457 11.07 3.50 -12.13
C VAL A 457 11.08 2.79 -10.78
N ILE A 458 12.15 2.02 -10.54
CA ILE A 458 12.50 1.47 -9.24
C ILE A 458 13.68 2.26 -8.71
N TYR A 459 13.53 2.85 -7.54
CA TYR A 459 14.59 3.59 -6.87
C TYR A 459 15.34 2.69 -5.89
N ILE A 460 16.67 2.81 -5.88
CA ILE A 460 17.55 2.11 -4.96
C ILE A 460 18.33 3.14 -4.15
N ASN A 461 18.29 3.00 -2.83
CA ASN A 461 19.01 3.84 -1.89
C ASN A 461 20.41 3.26 -1.64
N GLU A 462 21.46 3.83 -2.22
CA GLU A 462 22.82 3.28 -2.16
C GLU A 462 23.38 3.19 -0.72
N LYS A 463 22.95 4.04 0.19
CA LYS A 463 23.39 4.02 1.59
C LYS A 463 22.90 2.80 2.37
N SER A 464 21.68 2.34 2.06
CA SER A 464 21.02 1.22 2.75
C SER A 464 20.71 0.04 1.82
N THR A 465 21.24 0.06 0.58
CA THR A 465 20.93 -0.91 -0.46
C THR A 465 21.27 -2.32 -0.03
N PRO A 466 20.31 -3.22 -0.02
CA PRO A 466 20.57 -4.65 0.04
C PRO A 466 21.39 -5.08 -1.17
N LYS A 467 22.17 -6.14 -1.00
CA LYS A 467 23.06 -6.65 -2.04
C LYS A 467 22.91 -8.15 -2.21
N GLY A 468 23.25 -8.66 -3.37
CA GLY A 468 23.19 -10.09 -3.65
C GLY A 468 21.78 -10.66 -3.51
N LEU A 469 21.59 -11.68 -2.65
CA LEU A 469 20.30 -12.33 -2.42
C LEU A 469 19.21 -11.34 -1.96
N GLU A 470 19.56 -10.45 -1.04
CA GLU A 470 18.61 -9.48 -0.50
C GLU A 470 18.15 -8.48 -1.58
N LEU A 471 19.06 -7.99 -2.44
CA LEU A 471 18.68 -7.14 -3.57
C LEU A 471 17.75 -7.88 -4.54
N TYR A 472 18.04 -9.15 -4.83
CA TYR A 472 17.23 -9.95 -5.74
C TYR A 472 15.79 -10.10 -5.23
N THR A 473 15.61 -10.41 -3.95
CA THR A 473 14.27 -10.53 -3.35
C THR A 473 13.58 -9.19 -3.17
N THR A 474 14.33 -8.10 -2.94
CA THR A 474 13.79 -6.73 -2.96
C THR A 474 13.31 -6.36 -4.36
N LEU A 475 14.05 -6.69 -5.41
CA LEU A 475 13.60 -6.46 -6.80
C LEU A 475 12.42 -7.36 -7.19
N ALA A 476 12.25 -8.53 -6.56
CA ALA A 476 11.03 -9.31 -6.71
C ALA A 476 9.83 -8.62 -6.06
N HIS A 477 10.03 -7.95 -4.90
CA HIS A 477 9.02 -7.17 -4.19
C HIS A 477 8.63 -5.90 -4.96
N GLU A 478 9.60 -5.08 -5.37
CA GLU A 478 9.36 -3.78 -6.00
C GLU A 478 9.03 -3.90 -7.50
N GLY A 479 9.66 -4.86 -8.20
CA GLY A 479 9.63 -4.98 -9.64
C GLY A 479 8.77 -6.14 -10.14
N TYR A 480 9.41 -7.28 -10.44
CA TYR A 480 8.81 -8.45 -11.07
C TYR A 480 8.94 -9.69 -10.19
N PRO A 481 7.78 -10.32 -9.82
CA PRO A 481 6.40 -9.98 -10.14
C PRO A 481 5.68 -9.10 -9.09
N GLY A 482 6.38 -8.19 -8.40
CA GLY A 482 5.92 -7.38 -7.28
C GLY A 482 5.07 -6.17 -7.66
N HIS A 483 5.33 -5.04 -6.97
CA HIS A 483 4.53 -3.82 -7.08
C HIS A 483 4.38 -3.29 -8.51
N LEU A 484 5.48 -3.22 -9.27
CA LEU A 484 5.45 -2.78 -10.66
C LEU A 484 4.52 -3.67 -11.50
N TYR A 485 4.72 -4.98 -11.43
CA TYR A 485 3.93 -5.92 -12.20
C TYR A 485 2.45 -5.86 -11.81
N GLN A 486 2.13 -5.88 -10.51
CA GLN A 486 0.78 -5.81 -9.99
C GLN A 486 0.05 -4.53 -10.45
N SER A 487 0.70 -3.38 -10.26
CA SER A 487 0.13 -2.07 -10.57
C SER A 487 -0.16 -1.92 -12.07
N VAL A 488 0.84 -2.20 -12.90
CA VAL A 488 0.69 -2.10 -14.37
C VAL A 488 -0.31 -3.11 -14.91
N TYR A 489 -0.30 -4.35 -14.39
CA TYR A 489 -1.25 -5.38 -14.82
C TYR A 489 -2.69 -4.96 -14.53
N SER A 490 -2.99 -4.60 -13.29
CA SER A 490 -4.33 -4.18 -12.88
C SER A 490 -4.80 -2.94 -13.63
N THR A 491 -3.91 -1.97 -13.86
CA THR A 491 -4.21 -0.75 -14.61
C THR A 491 -4.52 -1.05 -16.08
N ARG A 492 -3.77 -1.94 -16.72
CA ARG A 492 -4.02 -2.32 -18.13
C ARG A 492 -5.24 -3.21 -18.30
N TYR A 493 -5.49 -4.11 -17.35
CA TYR A 493 -6.63 -5.02 -17.41
C TYR A 493 -7.97 -4.28 -17.32
N ARG A 494 -8.10 -3.38 -16.36
CA ARG A 494 -9.30 -2.56 -16.15
C ARG A 494 -9.15 -1.17 -16.75
N GLN A 495 -8.77 -1.08 -18.02
CA GLN A 495 -8.75 0.21 -18.71
C GLN A 495 -10.13 0.87 -18.66
N PRO A 496 -10.21 2.18 -18.39
CA PRO A 496 -11.49 2.86 -18.31
C PRO A 496 -12.23 2.73 -19.64
N SER A 497 -13.34 2.03 -19.61
CA SER A 497 -14.47 2.36 -20.47
C SER A 497 -14.90 3.77 -20.10
N ASP A 498 -15.77 4.43 -20.86
CA ASP A 498 -16.21 5.84 -20.71
C ASP A 498 -16.62 6.31 -19.29
N THR A 499 -16.46 5.50 -18.25
CA THR A 499 -16.71 5.81 -16.83
C THR A 499 -15.40 6.17 -16.10
N ALA A 500 -15.44 7.23 -15.30
CA ALA A 500 -14.31 7.66 -14.50
C ALA A 500 -13.82 6.52 -13.55
N PRO A 501 -12.52 6.26 -13.45
CA PRO A 501 -11.98 5.13 -12.72
C PRO A 501 -11.93 5.40 -11.19
N VAL A 502 -13.01 5.91 -10.62
CA VAL A 502 -13.07 6.38 -9.23
C VAL A 502 -12.69 5.30 -8.21
N HIS A 503 -13.01 4.02 -8.47
CA HIS A 503 -12.62 2.92 -7.61
C HIS A 503 -11.09 2.68 -7.56
N ARG A 504 -10.35 3.19 -8.54
CA ARG A 504 -8.87 3.12 -8.57
C ARG A 504 -8.19 4.12 -7.65
N LEU A 505 -8.94 5.08 -7.13
CA LEU A 505 -8.48 5.97 -6.07
C LEU A 505 -8.47 5.28 -4.70
N LEU A 506 -9.06 4.07 -4.61
CA LEU A 506 -9.09 3.31 -3.38
C LEU A 506 -7.77 2.59 -3.17
N TRP A 507 -7.26 2.72 -1.95
CA TRP A 507 -6.02 2.07 -1.53
C TRP A 507 -6.31 0.90 -0.58
N TYR A 508 -5.66 -0.22 -0.83
CA TYR A 508 -5.75 -1.44 -0.01
C TYR A 508 -4.35 -1.95 0.29
N GLY A 509 -3.77 -1.52 1.42
CA GLY A 509 -2.40 -1.84 1.79
C GLY A 509 -2.11 -3.33 1.85
N GLY A 510 -3.00 -4.12 2.45
CA GLY A 510 -2.82 -5.58 2.51
C GLY A 510 -2.91 -6.27 1.14
N TYR A 511 -3.67 -5.73 0.19
CA TYR A 511 -3.68 -6.23 -1.18
C TYR A 511 -2.34 -5.95 -1.89
N GLN A 512 -1.78 -4.77 -1.71
CA GLN A 512 -0.54 -4.35 -2.37
C GLN A 512 0.69 -4.94 -1.69
N GLU A 513 0.87 -4.66 -0.40
CA GLU A 513 2.03 -5.11 0.37
C GLU A 513 2.03 -6.62 0.61
N GLY A 514 0.84 -7.18 0.86
CA GLY A 514 0.68 -8.63 1.00
C GLY A 514 1.07 -9.37 -0.29
N TRP A 515 0.72 -8.82 -1.47
CA TRP A 515 1.17 -9.36 -2.75
C TRP A 515 2.68 -9.26 -2.91
N ALA A 516 3.26 -8.11 -2.61
CA ALA A 516 4.69 -7.91 -2.73
C ALA A 516 5.48 -8.85 -1.81
N VAL A 517 5.02 -9.09 -0.56
CA VAL A 517 5.58 -10.12 0.33
C VAL A 517 5.37 -11.53 -0.23
N TYR A 518 4.18 -11.83 -0.77
CA TYR A 518 3.91 -13.15 -1.36
C TYR A 518 4.88 -13.48 -2.51
N VAL A 519 5.15 -12.51 -3.37
CA VAL A 519 6.10 -12.72 -4.48
C VAL A 519 7.57 -12.56 -4.06
N GLU A 520 7.87 -11.81 -3.00
CA GLU A 520 9.19 -11.82 -2.35
C GLU A 520 9.53 -13.22 -1.85
N MET A 521 8.57 -13.94 -1.24
CA MET A 521 8.75 -15.32 -0.81
C MET A 521 8.98 -16.28 -2.00
N LYS A 522 8.33 -16.05 -3.15
CA LYS A 522 8.64 -16.75 -4.41
C LYS A 522 10.03 -16.37 -4.94
N GLY A 523 10.46 -15.13 -4.77
CA GLY A 523 11.80 -14.65 -5.12
C GLY A 523 12.91 -15.44 -4.42
N TYR A 524 12.70 -15.83 -3.14
CA TYR A 524 13.64 -16.74 -2.45
C TYR A 524 13.67 -18.14 -3.10
N ASP A 525 12.54 -18.66 -3.57
CA ASP A 525 12.50 -19.95 -4.27
C ASP A 525 13.26 -19.86 -5.60
N TYR A 526 13.05 -18.80 -6.40
CA TYR A 526 13.80 -18.52 -7.63
C TYR A 526 15.30 -18.35 -7.36
N ALA A 527 15.68 -17.67 -6.28
CA ALA A 527 17.07 -17.53 -5.88
C ALA A 527 17.71 -18.88 -5.52
N ALA A 528 16.99 -19.77 -4.84
CA ALA A 528 17.48 -21.12 -4.52
C ALA A 528 17.67 -21.97 -5.80
N GLU A 529 16.76 -21.85 -6.76
CA GLU A 529 16.92 -22.47 -8.09
C GLU A 529 18.14 -21.92 -8.81
N LEU A 530 18.33 -20.59 -8.84
CA LEU A 530 19.47 -19.94 -9.45
C LEU A 530 20.81 -20.39 -8.84
N TYR A 531 20.88 -20.54 -7.54
CA TYR A 531 22.06 -21.14 -6.87
C TYR A 531 22.30 -22.56 -7.35
N THR A 532 21.27 -23.39 -7.43
CA THR A 532 21.37 -24.79 -7.88
C THR A 532 21.82 -24.89 -9.33
N GLU A 533 21.26 -24.06 -10.22
CA GLU A 533 21.65 -23.96 -11.64
C GLU A 533 23.15 -23.61 -11.82
N ASN A 534 23.71 -22.89 -10.83
CA ASN A 534 25.13 -22.52 -10.79
C ASN A 534 26.00 -23.53 -9.99
N GLY A 535 25.46 -24.72 -9.65
CA GLY A 535 26.20 -25.78 -8.94
C GLY A 535 26.49 -25.45 -7.49
N ALA A 536 25.67 -24.61 -6.83
CA ALA A 536 25.83 -24.12 -5.48
C ALA A 536 24.68 -24.58 -4.55
N GLU A 537 24.39 -25.89 -4.52
CA GLU A 537 23.29 -26.49 -3.74
C GLU A 537 23.36 -26.15 -2.24
N ASP A 538 24.58 -25.98 -1.70
CA ASP A 538 24.77 -25.55 -0.32
C ASP A 538 24.28 -24.12 -0.08
N LEU A 539 24.48 -23.22 -1.03
CA LEU A 539 23.97 -21.85 -0.95
C LEU A 539 22.44 -21.82 -1.18
N ALA A 540 21.91 -22.67 -2.05
CA ALA A 540 20.48 -22.87 -2.19
C ALA A 540 19.81 -23.32 -0.88
N TYR A 541 20.50 -24.18 -0.11
CA TYR A 541 20.05 -24.55 1.22
C TYR A 541 20.06 -23.37 2.19
N GLY A 542 21.14 -22.57 2.18
CA GLY A 542 21.26 -21.35 2.97
C GLY A 542 20.18 -20.31 2.63
N CYS A 543 19.79 -20.21 1.36
CA CYS A 543 18.71 -19.34 0.88
C CYS A 543 17.35 -19.77 1.46
N ARG A 544 17.06 -21.07 1.57
CA ARG A 544 15.81 -21.55 2.22
C ARG A 544 15.74 -21.17 3.69
N ILE A 545 16.89 -21.20 4.40
CA ILE A 545 16.94 -20.72 5.79
C ILE A 545 16.65 -19.23 5.86
N GLU A 546 17.19 -18.42 4.92
CA GLU A 546 16.92 -16.98 4.87
C GLU A 546 15.46 -16.68 4.59
N LYS A 547 14.78 -17.43 3.69
CA LYS A 547 13.34 -17.34 3.48
C LYS A 547 12.55 -17.54 4.79
N ALA A 548 12.86 -18.62 5.53
CA ALA A 548 12.20 -18.90 6.81
C ALA A 548 12.49 -17.80 7.86
N ASN A 549 13.72 -17.28 7.90
CA ASN A 549 14.09 -16.15 8.74
C ASN A 549 13.32 -14.88 8.39
N ARG A 550 13.18 -14.55 7.11
CA ARG A 550 12.42 -13.39 6.64
C ARG A 550 10.93 -13.49 7.01
N GLU A 551 10.30 -14.65 6.82
CA GLU A 551 8.92 -14.85 7.23
C GLU A 551 8.75 -14.69 8.74
N MET A 552 9.67 -15.23 9.54
CA MET A 552 9.66 -15.09 10.99
C MET A 552 9.83 -13.61 11.42
N GLN A 553 10.69 -12.83 10.76
CA GLN A 553 10.85 -11.39 11.03
C GLN A 553 9.57 -10.61 10.77
N LEU A 554 8.92 -10.85 9.63
CA LEU A 554 7.65 -10.20 9.28
C LEU A 554 6.55 -10.55 10.30
N CYS A 555 6.46 -11.82 10.68
CA CYS A 555 5.52 -12.28 11.71
C CYS A 555 5.79 -11.63 13.06
N LEU A 556 7.06 -11.56 13.49
CA LEU A 556 7.45 -10.92 14.74
C LEU A 556 7.10 -9.43 14.75
N SER A 557 7.38 -8.72 13.65
CA SER A 557 7.04 -7.30 13.54
C SER A 557 5.53 -7.06 13.67
N ALA A 558 4.71 -7.89 13.01
CA ALA A 558 3.24 -7.83 13.14
C ALA A 558 2.76 -8.20 14.55
N LEU A 559 3.40 -9.18 15.22
CA LEU A 559 3.11 -9.52 16.63
C LEU A 559 3.43 -8.38 17.58
N LEU A 560 4.57 -7.70 17.39
CA LEU A 560 4.96 -6.57 18.20
C LEU A 560 4.03 -5.38 17.97
N ASP A 561 3.62 -5.11 16.73
CA ASP A 561 2.62 -4.09 16.37
C ASP A 561 1.31 -4.35 17.13
N PHE A 562 0.77 -5.58 17.05
CA PHE A 562 -0.42 -5.97 17.79
C PHE A 562 -0.25 -5.81 19.31
N SER A 563 0.87 -6.29 19.85
CA SER A 563 1.11 -6.27 21.28
C SER A 563 1.25 -4.85 21.83
N ILE A 564 1.93 -3.96 21.10
CA ILE A 564 2.14 -2.56 21.49
C ILE A 564 0.82 -1.79 21.42
N HIS A 565 0.10 -1.88 20.30
CA HIS A 565 -1.05 -1.01 20.03
C HIS A 565 -2.37 -1.55 20.58
N TYR A 566 -2.55 -2.87 20.61
CA TYR A 566 -3.80 -3.48 21.06
C TYR A 566 -3.73 -4.02 22.49
N GLU A 567 -2.59 -4.60 22.91
CA GLU A 567 -2.42 -5.20 24.24
C GLU A 567 -1.67 -4.29 25.24
N GLY A 568 -1.05 -3.20 24.79
CA GLY A 568 -0.36 -2.23 25.62
C GLY A 568 1.01 -2.70 26.11
N ALA A 569 1.73 -3.49 25.30
CA ALA A 569 3.09 -3.90 25.64
C ALA A 569 4.02 -2.70 25.79
N SER A 570 4.77 -2.66 26.90
CA SER A 570 5.76 -1.63 27.17
C SER A 570 7.10 -1.91 26.47
N LEU A 571 7.96 -0.90 26.37
CA LEU A 571 9.35 -1.05 25.90
C LEU A 571 10.09 -2.19 26.62
N GLU A 572 9.92 -2.31 27.94
CA GLU A 572 10.57 -3.37 28.74
C GLU A 572 10.08 -4.77 28.32
N GLN A 573 8.78 -4.93 28.08
CA GLN A 573 8.21 -6.21 27.62
C GLN A 573 8.68 -6.56 26.22
N VAL A 574 8.73 -5.59 25.32
CA VAL A 574 9.26 -5.79 23.94
C VAL A 574 10.74 -6.13 23.99
N ALA A 575 11.53 -5.41 24.78
CA ALA A 575 12.96 -5.71 24.95
C ALA A 575 13.20 -7.12 25.52
N HIS A 576 12.33 -7.59 26.42
CA HIS A 576 12.39 -8.97 26.94
C HIS A 576 12.11 -10.01 25.85
N VAL A 577 11.08 -9.78 25.01
CA VAL A 577 10.79 -10.66 23.86
C VAL A 577 11.96 -10.70 22.89
N LEU A 578 12.48 -9.55 22.49
CA LEU A 578 13.64 -9.45 21.59
C LEU A 578 14.88 -10.12 22.15
N SER A 579 15.15 -9.95 23.45
CA SER A 579 16.28 -10.59 24.15
C SER A 579 16.12 -12.12 24.15
N SER A 580 14.91 -12.65 24.30
CA SER A 580 14.67 -14.11 24.23
C SER A 580 14.92 -14.68 22.84
N LEU A 581 14.90 -13.86 21.80
CA LEU A 581 15.22 -14.19 20.42
C LEU A 581 16.69 -13.84 20.03
N GLY A 582 17.52 -13.48 21.02
CA GLY A 582 18.94 -13.19 20.81
C GLY A 582 19.27 -11.73 20.48
N ILE A 583 18.29 -10.82 20.47
CA ILE A 583 18.49 -9.39 20.27
C ILE A 583 18.53 -8.70 21.65
N SER A 584 19.71 -8.70 22.28
CA SER A 584 19.89 -8.20 23.66
C SER A 584 20.39 -6.75 23.73
N ASP A 585 20.64 -6.10 22.59
CA ASP A 585 21.05 -4.70 22.57
C ASP A 585 19.88 -3.78 22.92
N ALA A 586 20.02 -2.99 23.97
CA ALA A 586 18.96 -2.12 24.48
C ALA A 586 18.61 -0.97 23.51
N VAL A 587 19.59 -0.49 22.72
CA VAL A 587 19.37 0.58 21.73
C VAL A 587 18.54 0.03 20.57
N THR A 588 18.90 -1.16 20.07
CA THR A 588 18.12 -1.86 19.04
C THR A 588 16.70 -2.13 19.49
N ALA A 589 16.51 -2.65 20.71
CA ALA A 589 15.18 -2.92 21.25
C ALA A 589 14.32 -1.64 21.37
N ARG A 590 14.93 -0.55 21.79
CA ARG A 590 14.28 0.76 21.86
C ARG A 590 13.89 1.27 20.46
N ASN A 591 14.81 1.22 19.50
CA ASN A 591 14.53 1.66 18.13
C ASN A 591 13.38 0.87 17.49
N VAL A 592 13.36 -0.46 17.67
CA VAL A 592 12.26 -1.32 17.18
C VAL A 592 10.93 -0.92 17.83
N TYR A 593 10.93 -0.70 19.16
CA TYR A 593 9.73 -0.30 19.88
C TYR A 593 9.21 1.06 19.40
N GLU A 594 10.08 2.08 19.35
CA GLU A 594 9.72 3.44 18.95
C GLU A 594 9.20 3.48 17.52
N TYR A 595 9.89 2.80 16.59
CA TYR A 595 9.46 2.74 15.20
C TYR A 595 8.07 2.10 15.04
N ILE A 596 7.81 0.98 15.72
CA ILE A 596 6.50 0.33 15.66
C ILE A 596 5.44 1.20 16.34
N ALA A 597 5.76 1.84 17.46
CA ALA A 597 4.84 2.72 18.18
C ALA A 597 4.48 4.00 17.39
N GLU A 598 5.36 4.48 16.52
CA GLU A 598 5.14 5.62 15.61
C GLU A 598 4.29 5.25 14.38
N GLU A 599 4.25 3.96 13.98
CA GLU A 599 3.59 3.51 12.75
C GLU A 599 2.58 2.37 13.02
N PRO A 600 1.44 2.65 13.69
CA PRO A 600 0.46 1.63 14.05
C PRO A 600 -0.15 0.95 12.80
N ALA A 601 -0.31 -0.37 12.90
CA ALA A 601 -0.82 -1.26 11.85
C ALA A 601 -0.01 -1.22 10.53
N ASN A 602 1.21 -0.69 10.53
CA ASN A 602 2.07 -0.67 9.36
C ASN A 602 2.53 -2.09 8.99
N TYR A 603 3.09 -2.83 9.95
CA TYR A 603 3.52 -4.21 9.69
C TYR A 603 2.38 -5.18 9.43
N MET A 604 1.16 -4.82 9.86
CA MET A 604 -0.04 -5.62 9.60
C MET A 604 -0.37 -5.70 8.12
N LYS A 605 -0.24 -4.63 7.34
CA LYS A 605 -0.53 -4.64 5.90
C LYS A 605 0.37 -5.62 5.14
N TYR A 606 1.64 -5.74 5.53
CA TYR A 606 2.60 -6.68 4.94
C TYR A 606 2.25 -8.12 5.28
N TYR A 607 2.25 -8.46 6.57
CA TYR A 607 2.17 -9.85 6.98
C TYR A 607 0.75 -10.41 6.99
N ILE A 608 -0.24 -9.67 7.50
CA ILE A 608 -1.65 -10.11 7.41
C ILE A 608 -2.11 -10.11 5.95
N GLY A 609 -1.71 -9.13 5.13
CA GLY A 609 -1.99 -9.15 3.70
C GLY A 609 -1.46 -10.42 3.02
N TYR A 610 -0.21 -10.78 3.30
CA TYR A 610 0.39 -12.04 2.85
C TYR A 610 -0.41 -13.27 3.30
N LEU A 611 -0.78 -13.34 4.58
CA LEU A 611 -1.56 -14.47 5.11
C LEU A 611 -2.97 -14.56 4.52
N GLU A 612 -3.62 -13.44 4.24
CA GLU A 612 -4.92 -13.42 3.57
C GLU A 612 -4.81 -13.89 2.12
N ILE A 613 -3.72 -13.58 1.41
CA ILE A 613 -3.46 -14.12 0.06
C ILE A 613 -3.28 -15.63 0.13
N LEU A 614 -2.50 -16.16 1.08
CA LEU A 614 -2.35 -17.60 1.25
C LEU A 614 -3.69 -18.30 1.56
N ARG A 615 -4.51 -17.70 2.43
CA ARG A 615 -5.85 -18.20 2.75
C ARG A 615 -6.79 -18.19 1.53
N LEU A 616 -6.69 -17.17 0.70
CA LEU A 616 -7.45 -17.07 -0.55
C LEU A 616 -6.97 -18.11 -1.56
N GLN A 617 -5.66 -18.34 -1.64
CA GLN A 617 -5.05 -19.37 -2.48
C GLN A 617 -5.49 -20.79 -2.05
N ASP A 618 -5.50 -21.06 -0.75
CA ASP A 618 -5.97 -22.35 -0.21
C ASP A 618 -7.45 -22.56 -0.51
N ALA A 619 -8.29 -21.53 -0.35
CA ALA A 619 -9.69 -21.60 -0.75
C ALA A 619 -9.87 -21.84 -2.26
N ALA A 620 -9.03 -21.24 -3.09
CA ALA A 620 -9.03 -21.48 -4.54
C ALA A 620 -8.61 -22.92 -4.88
N ARG A 621 -7.61 -23.48 -4.18
CA ARG A 621 -7.21 -24.89 -4.34
C ARG A 621 -8.34 -25.85 -3.98
N GLU A 622 -9.02 -25.60 -2.87
CA GLU A 622 -10.17 -26.40 -2.44
C GLU A 622 -11.34 -26.31 -3.44
N LEU A 623 -11.60 -25.11 -3.97
CA LEU A 623 -12.71 -24.88 -4.89
C LEU A 623 -12.46 -25.44 -6.29
N TRP A 624 -11.26 -25.17 -6.83
CA TRP A 624 -10.93 -25.53 -8.22
C TRP A 624 -10.30 -26.92 -8.38
N GLN A 625 -9.82 -27.51 -7.30
CA GLN A 625 -9.25 -28.87 -7.26
C GLN A 625 -8.25 -29.14 -8.41
N GLU A 626 -8.55 -30.08 -9.33
CA GLU A 626 -7.68 -30.41 -10.47
C GLU A 626 -7.50 -29.26 -11.48
N GLU A 627 -8.41 -28.31 -11.49
CA GLU A 627 -8.32 -27.11 -12.35
C GLU A 627 -7.49 -25.98 -11.72
N TYR A 628 -6.98 -26.16 -10.51
CA TYR A 628 -6.12 -25.19 -9.87
C TYR A 628 -4.75 -25.12 -10.57
N SER A 629 -4.27 -23.88 -10.76
CA SER A 629 -2.86 -23.59 -11.06
C SER A 629 -2.51 -22.23 -10.46
N ASP A 630 -1.24 -22.00 -10.16
CA ASP A 630 -0.77 -20.71 -9.69
C ASP A 630 -1.10 -19.61 -10.72
N LEU A 631 -0.95 -19.88 -12.00
CA LEU A 631 -1.33 -18.96 -13.08
C LEU A 631 -2.82 -18.55 -13.01
N ARG A 632 -3.73 -19.51 -12.77
CA ARG A 632 -5.17 -19.24 -12.64
C ARG A 632 -5.46 -18.39 -11.41
N PHE A 633 -4.79 -18.69 -10.29
CA PHE A 633 -4.93 -17.93 -9.05
C PHE A 633 -4.39 -16.51 -9.18
N HIS A 634 -3.19 -16.33 -9.72
CA HIS A 634 -2.60 -15.00 -9.93
C HIS A 634 -3.44 -14.17 -10.89
N LYS A 635 -3.95 -14.79 -11.97
CA LYS A 635 -4.88 -14.13 -12.88
C LYS A 635 -6.14 -13.66 -12.15
N PHE A 636 -6.78 -14.54 -11.37
CA PHE A 636 -7.95 -14.18 -10.57
C PHE A 636 -7.65 -13.00 -9.63
N PHE A 637 -6.55 -13.06 -8.89
CA PHE A 637 -6.17 -12.04 -7.90
C PHE A 637 -5.94 -10.67 -8.56
N LEU A 638 -5.16 -10.63 -9.65
CA LEU A 638 -4.80 -9.40 -10.34
C LEU A 638 -5.96 -8.77 -11.12
N GLU A 639 -6.85 -9.60 -11.69
CA GLU A 639 -7.99 -9.13 -12.48
C GLU A 639 -9.17 -8.63 -11.62
N ASN A 640 -9.23 -9.07 -10.36
CA ASN A 640 -10.27 -8.67 -9.41
C ASN A 640 -9.82 -7.65 -8.36
N GLY A 641 -8.57 -7.22 -8.38
CA GLY A 641 -8.06 -6.19 -7.49
C GLY A 641 -7.80 -4.85 -8.19
N PRO A 642 -7.37 -3.80 -7.43
CA PRO A 642 -7.27 -3.77 -5.95
C PRO A 642 -8.62 -3.84 -5.23
N ALA A 643 -8.72 -4.64 -4.17
CA ALA A 643 -9.94 -4.80 -3.38
C ALA A 643 -9.63 -5.29 -1.95
N ASP A 644 -10.59 -5.15 -1.05
CA ASP A 644 -10.54 -5.81 0.26
C ASP A 644 -10.68 -7.33 0.14
N PHE A 645 -10.13 -8.08 1.10
CA PHE A 645 -10.13 -9.55 1.05
C PHE A 645 -11.51 -10.18 1.18
N THR A 646 -12.49 -9.49 1.78
CA THR A 646 -13.88 -9.96 1.81
C THR A 646 -14.46 -9.94 0.41
N THR A 647 -14.23 -8.86 -0.35
CA THR A 647 -14.66 -8.75 -1.76
C THR A 647 -14.00 -9.82 -2.63
N LEU A 648 -12.68 -10.02 -2.51
CA LEU A 648 -11.97 -11.05 -3.28
C LEU A 648 -12.50 -12.45 -2.98
N ARG A 649 -12.77 -12.75 -1.70
CA ARG A 649 -13.35 -14.03 -1.29
C ARG A 649 -14.76 -14.23 -1.85
N GLU A 650 -15.62 -13.22 -1.80
CA GLU A 650 -16.96 -13.32 -2.39
C GLU A 650 -16.92 -13.56 -3.90
N LEU A 651 -15.97 -12.92 -4.61
CA LEU A 651 -15.78 -13.13 -6.05
C LEU A 651 -15.25 -14.52 -6.38
N LEU A 652 -14.40 -15.09 -5.53
CA LEU A 652 -13.89 -16.45 -5.71
C LEU A 652 -14.99 -17.51 -5.66
N PHE A 653 -16.03 -17.29 -4.84
CA PHE A 653 -17.14 -18.23 -4.65
C PHE A 653 -18.38 -17.95 -5.52
N ARG A 654 -18.34 -16.94 -6.40
CA ARG A 654 -19.36 -16.69 -7.43
C ARG A 654 -19.15 -17.57 -8.65
#